data_5f17d6cc65ccae28f1fe51f3b026237f
#
_entry.id   5f17d6cc65ccae28f1fe51f3b026237f
#
_cell.length_a   1.000
_cell.length_b   1.000
_cell.length_c   1.000
_cell.angle_alpha   90.00
_cell.angle_beta   90.00
_cell.angle_gamma   90.00
#
_symmetry.space_group_name_H-M   'P 1'
#
loop_
_entity.id
_entity.type
_entity.pdbx_description
1 polymer ?
#
loop_
_entity_poly.entity_id
_entity_poly.type
_entity_poly.pdbx_seq_one_letter_code
_entity_poly.pdbx_strand_id
1 'polypeptide(L)'
;VRFVIVTLDSHLASAVARANEVLANEMPGLRITLHAASEWGQNPELLDECLDDIATGDIILTTMLFIEEHIQAVLPALQARRDKCDAMIACMSASEVVKITKIGGFNMDGTDTGVMSLLKRLKPKKKEGDASTSTGGSKQMAMLRRLPKILRFIPGSAQDMRAYFLTLQYWLAGSDDNMAHMVRFLVNRYASGPRQALRGKLSAAEPVEYPEVGVYHPALKNRVGTGIDELPHAKGRPGGTVGVLVMRSYVLAGNSLHYDGMIETLESRGLNVIPVFASGLDAREAIERFFMNDGKATIDALVSLTGFSLVGGPAYNDAKGAQEILAKLDVPYIAAHPVEFQTLQQWGADQRGLMPVESTIMVAIPELDGATGPAVFGGRSDGTDTPCTGCERNCTFPTSRARDMHSCIERAETLCSRIERLITLRRAPRTDRKIGIVLFNFPPNAGNVGTAASLAVFPSLYNVLARLKDEGYAVEVPESVDALRERILGGNASRYGTSANVHARVPINDYMRSERWLQQIEKQWGPAPGKAQSDGATVFVLGERFGNVFVGVQPAFGYEGDPMRLLFERGFSPTHAFMAFYRYLRDEFGAHALLHFGTHGALEFMPGKQTGLSEDCWPDRLIRDLPNFYLYAANNPSEGTLAKRRGAATIVSYLTPPITQAGLYRGLLDLKGSVQRWREFAPDVAQEEREALATLVQAQASAVDLADTEPAWLLEEAEGRILALTNKILELEETLIPHGLHVVGKPASDDERTDLLTFAGEALEGETPAQATIKAVADGVTTEDALRKAGQARTPENLEKLRKLGEMYGYLGKDAELPAIVTALDARYIRPVAGGDIIRNPEILPTGRNIHGFDPFRIPSVFAMKEGEKQAARLLQRHMEEGNALP
;
A
#
# COMPACT_ATOMS: atom_id res chain seq x y z
N VAL A 1 -45.74 -1.92 -1.18
CA VAL A 1 -44.65 -1.64 -2.15
C VAL A 1 -43.40 -2.33 -1.67
N ARG A 2 -42.77 -3.11 -2.54
CA ARG A 2 -41.44 -3.70 -2.29
C ARG A 2 -40.42 -2.89 -3.09
N PHE A 3 -39.62 -2.13 -2.36
CA PHE A 3 -38.51 -1.33 -2.91
C PHE A 3 -37.20 -2.05 -2.64
N VAL A 4 -36.53 -2.51 -3.70
CA VAL A 4 -35.30 -3.32 -3.60
C VAL A 4 -34.11 -2.50 -4.08
N ILE A 5 -33.07 -2.44 -3.27
CA ILE A 5 -31.80 -1.78 -3.59
C ILE A 5 -30.72 -2.85 -3.64
N VAL A 6 -30.01 -2.93 -4.76
CA VAL A 6 -28.86 -3.82 -4.95
C VAL A 6 -27.63 -2.97 -5.20
N THR A 7 -26.63 -3.06 -4.34
CA THR A 7 -25.42 -2.22 -4.37
C THR A 7 -24.17 -3.02 -4.05
N LEU A 8 -22.99 -2.47 -4.28
CA LEU A 8 -21.73 -3.12 -3.94
C LEU A 8 -21.54 -3.22 -2.42
N ASP A 9 -21.74 -2.12 -1.71
CA ASP A 9 -21.47 -1.98 -0.27
C ASP A 9 -22.71 -1.57 0.54
N SER A 10 -22.60 -1.61 1.84
CA SER A 10 -23.70 -1.32 2.78
C SER A 10 -23.65 0.10 3.37
N HIS A 11 -22.84 1.04 2.84
CA HIS A 11 -22.63 2.37 3.45
C HIS A 11 -23.91 3.17 3.66
N LEU A 12 -24.94 2.98 2.81
CA LEU A 12 -26.25 3.63 2.95
C LEU A 12 -27.30 2.79 3.70
N ALA A 13 -26.95 1.60 4.21
CA ALA A 13 -27.92 0.70 4.84
C ALA A 13 -28.66 1.36 6.01
N SER A 14 -27.93 2.08 6.87
CA SER A 14 -28.54 2.78 8.02
C SER A 14 -29.41 3.95 7.60
N ALA A 15 -29.01 4.73 6.58
CA ALA A 15 -29.84 5.80 6.04
C ALA A 15 -31.14 5.26 5.42
N VAL A 16 -31.05 4.14 4.70
CA VAL A 16 -32.21 3.43 4.15
C VAL A 16 -33.12 2.88 5.26
N ALA A 17 -32.55 2.32 6.33
CA ALA A 17 -33.31 1.82 7.47
C ALA A 17 -34.10 2.95 8.16
N ARG A 18 -33.43 4.09 8.46
CA ARG A 18 -34.11 5.26 9.06
C ARG A 18 -35.14 5.85 8.12
N ALA A 19 -34.89 5.90 6.82
CA ALA A 19 -35.89 6.31 5.83
C ALA A 19 -37.11 5.36 5.83
N ASN A 20 -36.90 4.06 5.96
CA ASN A 20 -37.98 3.08 6.04
C ASN A 20 -38.86 3.29 7.30
N GLU A 21 -38.27 3.58 8.46
CA GLU A 21 -38.99 3.89 9.67
C GLU A 21 -39.89 5.11 9.50
N VAL A 22 -39.39 6.19 8.90
CA VAL A 22 -40.17 7.41 8.62
C VAL A 22 -41.31 7.11 7.64
N LEU A 23 -41.06 6.33 6.61
CA LEU A 23 -42.01 6.03 5.52
C LEU A 23 -43.06 4.97 5.90
N ALA A 24 -42.79 4.12 6.89
CA ALA A 24 -43.72 3.06 7.34
C ALA A 24 -45.11 3.60 7.73
N ASN A 25 -45.16 4.79 8.34
CA ASN A 25 -46.38 5.46 8.72
C ASN A 25 -47.13 6.07 7.53
N GLU A 26 -46.42 6.50 6.49
CA GLU A 26 -46.97 7.12 5.28
C GLU A 26 -47.48 6.08 4.26
N MET A 27 -46.81 4.94 4.21
CA MET A 27 -47.06 3.86 3.26
C MET A 27 -47.15 2.51 4.00
N PRO A 28 -48.32 2.20 4.60
CA PRO A 28 -48.51 0.87 5.20
C PRO A 28 -48.23 -0.26 4.22
N GLY A 29 -47.40 -1.21 4.62
CA GLY A 29 -46.98 -2.31 3.77
C GLY A 29 -45.80 -1.98 2.82
N LEU A 30 -45.15 -0.84 2.98
CA LEU A 30 -43.84 -0.56 2.37
C LEU A 30 -42.79 -1.46 3.01
N ARG A 31 -42.01 -2.12 2.16
CA ARG A 31 -40.79 -2.83 2.56
C ARG A 31 -39.65 -2.33 1.69
N ILE A 32 -38.62 -1.77 2.30
CA ILE A 32 -37.39 -1.40 1.62
C ILE A 32 -36.32 -2.38 2.06
N THR A 33 -35.65 -3.03 1.09
CA THR A 33 -34.54 -3.93 1.32
C THR A 33 -33.28 -3.39 0.61
N LEU A 34 -32.12 -3.50 1.27
CA LEU A 34 -30.84 -3.18 0.69
C LEU A 34 -29.95 -4.41 0.79
N HIS A 35 -29.46 -4.85 -0.37
CA HIS A 35 -28.57 -6.00 -0.54
C HIS A 35 -27.20 -5.51 -0.99
N ALA A 36 -26.17 -5.78 -0.18
CA ALA A 36 -24.78 -5.43 -0.46
C ALA A 36 -24.04 -6.64 -1.04
N ALA A 37 -23.57 -6.54 -2.27
CA ALA A 37 -22.90 -7.64 -2.97
C ALA A 37 -21.59 -8.07 -2.28
N SER A 38 -20.93 -7.17 -1.57
CA SER A 38 -19.74 -7.46 -0.76
C SER A 38 -19.97 -8.50 0.35
N GLU A 39 -21.22 -8.78 0.71
CA GLU A 39 -21.59 -9.73 1.76
C GLU A 39 -21.81 -11.15 1.23
N TRP A 40 -22.03 -11.33 -0.07
CA TRP A 40 -22.46 -12.62 -0.66
C TRP A 40 -21.38 -13.69 -0.63
N GLY A 41 -20.12 -13.30 -0.82
CA GLY A 41 -19.01 -14.26 -0.84
C GLY A 41 -18.79 -15.01 0.48
N GLN A 42 -19.22 -14.43 1.60
CA GLN A 42 -19.09 -15.01 2.93
C GLN A 42 -20.39 -15.60 3.46
N ASN A 43 -21.53 -15.15 2.93
CA ASN A 43 -22.85 -15.61 3.31
C ASN A 43 -23.74 -15.79 2.08
N PRO A 44 -23.73 -16.97 1.43
CA PRO A 44 -24.52 -17.24 0.23
C PRO A 44 -26.03 -17.08 0.44
N GLU A 45 -26.56 -17.27 1.66
CA GLU A 45 -27.98 -17.09 1.96
C GLU A 45 -28.45 -15.66 1.69
N LEU A 46 -27.58 -14.65 1.88
CA LEU A 46 -27.90 -13.25 1.55
C LEU A 46 -28.05 -13.02 0.03
N LEU A 47 -27.36 -13.79 -0.79
CA LEU A 47 -27.57 -13.78 -2.23
C LEU A 47 -28.94 -14.38 -2.60
N ASP A 48 -29.31 -15.49 -1.99
CA ASP A 48 -30.61 -16.12 -2.22
C ASP A 48 -31.75 -15.18 -1.81
N GLU A 49 -31.65 -14.52 -0.65
CA GLU A 49 -32.60 -13.46 -0.24
C GLU A 49 -32.68 -12.31 -1.25
N CYS A 50 -31.53 -11.88 -1.78
CA CYS A 50 -31.47 -10.84 -2.80
C CYS A 50 -32.22 -11.26 -4.09
N LEU A 51 -32.02 -12.50 -4.54
CA LEU A 51 -32.67 -13.04 -5.72
C LEU A 51 -34.20 -13.14 -5.55
N ASP A 52 -34.67 -13.55 -4.37
CA ASP A 52 -36.09 -13.61 -4.00
C ASP A 52 -36.72 -12.22 -3.96
N ASP A 53 -36.03 -11.24 -3.36
CA ASP A 53 -36.51 -9.86 -3.34
C ASP A 53 -36.51 -9.23 -4.74
N ILE A 54 -35.50 -9.48 -5.59
CA ILE A 54 -35.51 -9.07 -7.00
C ILE A 54 -36.70 -9.68 -7.73
N ALA A 55 -36.97 -10.98 -7.58
CA ALA A 55 -38.06 -11.69 -8.25
C ALA A 55 -39.42 -11.09 -7.92
N THR A 56 -39.60 -10.49 -6.75
CA THR A 56 -40.88 -9.93 -6.28
C THR A 56 -40.90 -8.40 -6.16
N GLY A 57 -39.77 -7.72 -6.40
CA GLY A 57 -39.58 -6.27 -6.26
C GLY A 57 -40.51 -5.46 -7.20
N ASP A 58 -41.14 -4.42 -6.69
CA ASP A 58 -42.00 -3.50 -7.44
C ASP A 58 -41.19 -2.35 -8.06
N ILE A 59 -40.26 -1.77 -7.30
CA ILE A 59 -39.26 -0.80 -7.76
C ILE A 59 -37.90 -1.31 -7.40
N ILE A 60 -36.99 -1.39 -8.35
CA ILE A 60 -35.66 -1.94 -8.18
C ILE A 60 -34.60 -0.87 -8.56
N LEU A 61 -33.72 -0.56 -7.62
CA LEU A 61 -32.56 0.30 -7.83
C LEU A 61 -31.29 -0.55 -7.75
N THR A 62 -30.51 -0.61 -8.84
CA THR A 62 -29.23 -1.29 -8.89
C THR A 62 -28.11 -0.26 -9.09
N THR A 63 -27.08 -0.30 -8.25
CA THR A 63 -26.02 0.71 -8.29
C THR A 63 -24.68 0.13 -7.84
N MET A 64 -23.57 0.71 -8.35
CA MET A 64 -22.18 0.40 -7.96
C MET A 64 -21.75 -1.05 -8.20
N LEU A 65 -22.40 -1.82 -9.07
CA LEU A 65 -21.97 -3.16 -9.43
C LEU A 65 -20.93 -3.11 -10.56
N PHE A 66 -19.66 -3.40 -10.21
CA PHE A 66 -18.52 -3.37 -11.14
C PHE A 66 -17.75 -4.70 -11.18
N ILE A 67 -17.92 -5.58 -10.19
CA ILE A 67 -17.22 -6.85 -10.07
C ILE A 67 -18.00 -7.90 -10.86
N GLU A 68 -17.36 -8.57 -11.80
CA GLU A 68 -17.97 -9.53 -12.73
C GLU A 68 -18.75 -10.63 -12.01
N GLU A 69 -18.17 -11.22 -10.96
CA GLU A 69 -18.82 -12.27 -10.16
C GLU A 69 -20.16 -11.80 -9.56
N HIS A 70 -20.19 -10.58 -9.02
CA HIS A 70 -21.41 -10.00 -8.46
C HIS A 70 -22.46 -9.71 -9.54
N ILE A 71 -22.02 -9.27 -10.71
CA ILE A 71 -22.90 -8.99 -11.84
C ILE A 71 -23.55 -10.28 -12.33
N GLN A 72 -22.76 -11.32 -12.57
CA GLN A 72 -23.26 -12.61 -13.07
C GLN A 72 -24.25 -13.27 -12.10
N ALA A 73 -24.08 -13.04 -10.81
CA ALA A 73 -24.97 -13.58 -9.78
C ALA A 73 -26.41 -13.03 -9.86
N VAL A 74 -26.59 -11.75 -10.20
CA VAL A 74 -27.91 -11.09 -10.13
C VAL A 74 -28.47 -10.67 -11.49
N LEU A 75 -27.66 -10.51 -12.54
CA LEU A 75 -28.08 -10.00 -13.83
C LEU A 75 -29.19 -10.82 -14.47
N PRO A 76 -29.21 -12.17 -14.45
CA PRO A 76 -30.30 -12.97 -14.98
C PRO A 76 -31.65 -12.70 -14.29
N ALA A 77 -31.63 -12.57 -12.95
CA ALA A 77 -32.85 -12.28 -12.17
C ALA A 77 -33.38 -10.87 -12.46
N LEU A 78 -32.49 -9.87 -12.54
CA LEU A 78 -32.83 -8.49 -12.90
C LEU A 78 -33.45 -8.44 -14.32
N GLN A 79 -32.86 -9.11 -15.30
CA GLN A 79 -33.39 -9.21 -16.67
C GLN A 79 -34.78 -9.86 -16.72
N ALA A 80 -34.97 -10.94 -15.98
CA ALA A 80 -36.25 -11.64 -15.90
C ALA A 80 -37.36 -10.79 -15.21
N ARG A 81 -37.00 -9.89 -14.32
CA ARG A 81 -37.92 -9.01 -13.59
C ARG A 81 -38.20 -7.69 -14.32
N ARG A 82 -37.32 -7.24 -15.20
CA ARG A 82 -37.28 -5.92 -15.85
C ARG A 82 -38.63 -5.46 -16.37
N ASP A 83 -39.34 -6.33 -17.07
CA ASP A 83 -40.65 -6.00 -17.71
C ASP A 83 -41.85 -6.23 -16.81
N LYS A 84 -41.64 -6.77 -15.60
CA LYS A 84 -42.74 -7.13 -14.65
C LYS A 84 -42.78 -6.21 -13.43
N CYS A 85 -41.79 -5.33 -13.23
CA CYS A 85 -41.76 -4.36 -12.16
C CYS A 85 -42.26 -2.98 -12.62
N ASP A 86 -42.59 -2.09 -11.65
CA ASP A 86 -43.08 -0.74 -11.92
C ASP A 86 -41.99 0.17 -12.47
N ALA A 87 -40.74 0.01 -11.95
CA ALA A 87 -39.54 0.68 -12.44
C ALA A 87 -38.28 -0.11 -12.08
N MET A 88 -37.32 -0.15 -13.01
CA MET A 88 -35.99 -0.68 -12.81
C MET A 88 -34.95 0.37 -13.21
N ILE A 89 -34.15 0.78 -12.26
CA ILE A 89 -33.14 1.84 -12.41
C ILE A 89 -31.78 1.23 -12.12
N ALA A 90 -30.89 1.27 -13.11
CA ALA A 90 -29.51 0.87 -12.89
C ALA A 90 -28.59 2.04 -13.23
N CYS A 91 -27.78 2.45 -12.25
CA CYS A 91 -26.88 3.59 -12.39
C CYS A 91 -25.52 3.31 -11.73
N MET A 92 -24.49 4.03 -12.16
CA MET A 92 -23.13 3.90 -11.60
C MET A 92 -22.65 2.44 -11.49
N SER A 93 -22.90 1.65 -12.52
CA SER A 93 -22.55 0.23 -12.60
C SER A 93 -21.89 -0.08 -13.94
N ALA A 94 -21.44 -1.31 -14.14
CA ALA A 94 -20.94 -1.78 -15.43
C ALA A 94 -22.00 -1.59 -16.54
N SER A 95 -21.55 -1.42 -17.78
CA SER A 95 -22.41 -1.03 -18.90
C SER A 95 -23.57 -2.01 -19.16
N GLU A 96 -23.37 -3.30 -18.91
CA GLU A 96 -24.38 -4.35 -19.08
C GLU A 96 -25.51 -4.24 -18.03
N VAL A 97 -25.16 -3.86 -16.79
CA VAL A 97 -26.13 -3.59 -15.72
C VAL A 97 -26.90 -2.31 -16.03
N VAL A 98 -26.24 -1.24 -16.47
CA VAL A 98 -26.90 0.03 -16.82
C VAL A 98 -27.92 -0.15 -17.95
N LYS A 99 -27.65 -1.02 -18.90
CA LYS A 99 -28.57 -1.32 -20.06
C LYS A 99 -29.92 -1.91 -19.63
N ILE A 100 -30.04 -2.52 -18.44
CA ILE A 100 -31.33 -3.06 -17.98
C ILE A 100 -32.30 -1.97 -17.53
N THR A 101 -31.88 -0.72 -17.40
CA THR A 101 -32.71 0.39 -16.96
C THR A 101 -33.97 0.49 -17.81
N LYS A 102 -35.15 0.52 -17.12
CA LYS A 102 -36.46 0.76 -17.65
C LYS A 102 -37.29 1.55 -16.67
N ILE A 103 -37.59 2.78 -16.97
CA ILE A 103 -38.36 3.69 -16.13
C ILE A 103 -39.37 4.47 -16.98
N GLY A 104 -40.65 4.14 -16.85
CA GLY A 104 -41.70 4.70 -17.69
C GLY A 104 -41.42 4.43 -19.17
N GLY A 105 -41.33 5.48 -19.99
CA GLY A 105 -40.99 5.41 -21.42
C GLY A 105 -39.50 5.50 -21.72
N PHE A 106 -38.61 5.56 -20.69
CA PHE A 106 -37.15 5.68 -20.86
C PHE A 106 -36.46 4.34 -20.71
N ASN A 107 -35.63 3.95 -21.68
CA ASN A 107 -34.83 2.72 -21.71
C ASN A 107 -33.37 3.03 -22.07
N MET A 108 -32.45 2.22 -21.55
CA MET A 108 -31.01 2.31 -21.89
C MET A 108 -30.50 1.13 -22.76
N ASP A 109 -31.37 0.32 -23.29
CA ASP A 109 -31.02 -0.82 -24.14
C ASP A 109 -30.60 -0.46 -25.58
N GLY A 110 -30.53 0.84 -25.91
CA GLY A 110 -30.11 1.34 -27.23
C GLY A 110 -31.26 1.45 -28.27
N THR A 111 -32.47 1.11 -27.90
CA THR A 111 -33.66 1.19 -28.82
C THR A 111 -34.23 2.61 -28.90
N ASP A 112 -33.93 3.48 -27.92
CA ASP A 112 -34.40 4.88 -27.87
C ASP A 112 -33.43 5.84 -28.57
N THR A 113 -33.55 5.96 -29.91
CA THR A 113 -32.67 6.80 -30.76
C THR A 113 -32.77 8.30 -30.47
N GLY A 114 -33.91 8.78 -29.98
CA GLY A 114 -34.16 10.22 -29.73
C GLY A 114 -33.37 10.76 -28.53
N VAL A 115 -33.37 10.02 -27.43
CA VAL A 115 -32.73 10.42 -26.16
C VAL A 115 -31.22 10.25 -26.23
N MET A 116 -30.71 9.18 -26.83
CA MET A 116 -29.27 8.96 -27.05
C MET A 116 -28.67 10.00 -27.99
N SER A 117 -29.43 10.51 -28.95
CA SER A 117 -28.98 11.61 -29.83
C SER A 117 -28.83 12.94 -29.06
N LEU A 118 -29.73 13.18 -28.09
CA LEU A 118 -29.67 14.36 -27.22
C LEU A 118 -28.45 14.28 -26.27
N LEU A 119 -28.18 13.13 -25.66
CA LEU A 119 -27.00 12.90 -24.81
C LEU A 119 -25.70 12.98 -25.60
N LYS A 120 -25.66 12.49 -26.85
CA LYS A 120 -24.51 12.65 -27.74
C LYS A 120 -24.24 14.12 -28.13
N ARG A 121 -25.30 14.93 -28.33
CA ARG A 121 -25.18 16.38 -28.61
C ARG A 121 -24.70 17.18 -27.40
N LEU A 122 -24.96 16.69 -26.18
CA LEU A 122 -24.55 17.32 -24.93
C LEU A 122 -23.13 16.92 -24.47
N LYS A 123 -22.51 15.91 -25.11
CA LYS A 123 -21.10 15.60 -24.87
C LYS A 123 -20.21 16.72 -25.45
N PRO A 124 -19.33 17.32 -24.67
CA PRO A 124 -18.35 18.27 -25.20
C PRO A 124 -17.51 17.57 -26.27
N LYS A 125 -17.37 18.17 -27.45
CA LYS A 125 -16.46 17.69 -28.49
C LYS A 125 -15.06 17.67 -27.93
N LYS A 126 -14.43 16.51 -27.81
CA LYS A 126 -12.99 16.37 -27.55
C LYS A 126 -12.26 17.12 -28.67
N LYS A 127 -11.53 18.19 -28.34
CA LYS A 127 -10.48 18.71 -29.20
C LYS A 127 -9.30 17.74 -29.10
N GLU A 128 -8.89 17.19 -30.23
CA GLU A 128 -7.62 16.47 -30.34
C GLU A 128 -6.50 17.41 -29.91
N GLY A 129 -5.77 17.04 -28.87
CA GLY A 129 -4.58 17.78 -28.38
C GLY A 129 -4.58 18.17 -26.90
N ASP A 130 -5.65 17.99 -26.13
CA ASP A 130 -5.67 18.36 -24.71
C ASP A 130 -5.48 17.13 -23.82
N ALA A 131 -4.22 16.92 -23.41
CA ALA A 131 -3.80 15.83 -22.52
C ALA A 131 -4.07 16.13 -21.03
N SER A 132 -4.93 17.09 -20.69
CA SER A 132 -5.30 17.39 -19.31
C SER A 132 -6.61 16.69 -18.93
N THR A 133 -6.49 15.49 -18.41
CA THR A 133 -7.59 14.62 -17.98
C THR A 133 -8.23 15.03 -16.64
N SER A 134 -7.70 16.00 -15.93
CA SER A 134 -8.07 16.32 -14.55
C SER A 134 -9.34 17.16 -14.34
N THR A 135 -9.90 17.76 -15.40
CA THR A 135 -11.14 18.56 -15.30
C THR A 135 -12.40 17.81 -15.76
N GLY A 136 -12.27 16.54 -16.15
CA GLY A 136 -13.37 15.76 -16.71
C GLY A 136 -14.46 15.39 -15.69
N GLY A 137 -14.08 14.92 -14.51
CA GLY A 137 -14.99 14.38 -13.50
C GLY A 137 -15.91 15.45 -12.88
N SER A 138 -15.35 16.56 -12.42
CA SER A 138 -16.13 17.65 -11.82
C SER A 138 -17.05 18.34 -12.83
N LYS A 139 -16.61 18.53 -14.07
CA LYS A 139 -17.45 19.05 -15.17
C LYS A 139 -18.56 18.09 -15.55
N GLN A 140 -18.31 16.80 -15.51
CA GLN A 140 -19.27 15.76 -15.80
C GLN A 140 -20.35 15.68 -14.69
N MET A 141 -19.96 15.79 -13.42
CA MET A 141 -20.89 15.87 -12.29
C MET A 141 -21.70 17.15 -12.30
N ALA A 142 -21.10 18.30 -12.61
CA ALA A 142 -21.81 19.57 -12.76
C ALA A 142 -22.84 19.53 -13.90
N MET A 143 -22.54 18.82 -15.00
CA MET A 143 -23.47 18.59 -16.09
C MET A 143 -24.63 17.69 -15.66
N LEU A 144 -24.36 16.57 -14.96
CA LEU A 144 -25.40 15.67 -14.45
C LEU A 144 -26.39 16.39 -13.52
N ARG A 145 -25.95 17.38 -12.73
CA ARG A 145 -26.82 18.22 -11.90
C ARG A 145 -27.66 19.21 -12.68
N ARG A 146 -27.19 19.71 -13.81
CA ARG A 146 -27.93 20.67 -14.66
C ARG A 146 -28.99 19.98 -15.53
N LEU A 147 -28.77 18.72 -15.88
CA LEU A 147 -29.69 17.98 -16.76
C LEU A 147 -31.13 17.91 -16.25
N PRO A 148 -31.43 17.59 -14.97
CA PRO A 148 -32.82 17.59 -14.48
C PRO A 148 -33.51 18.94 -14.57
N LYS A 149 -32.76 20.04 -14.37
CA LYS A 149 -33.29 21.41 -14.44
C LYS A 149 -33.68 21.76 -15.90
N ILE A 150 -32.89 21.32 -16.88
CA ILE A 150 -33.17 21.51 -18.30
C ILE A 150 -34.35 20.64 -18.76
N LEU A 151 -34.35 19.36 -18.37
CA LEU A 151 -35.37 18.39 -18.77
C LEU A 151 -36.74 18.71 -18.16
N ARG A 152 -36.84 19.52 -17.13
CA ARG A 152 -38.10 19.90 -16.44
C ARG A 152 -39.14 20.44 -17.43
N PHE A 153 -38.69 21.14 -18.48
CA PHE A 153 -39.56 21.82 -19.44
C PHE A 153 -39.88 21.00 -20.67
N ILE A 154 -39.34 19.79 -20.84
CA ILE A 154 -39.53 18.92 -21.99
C ILE A 154 -40.50 17.81 -21.60
N PRO A 155 -41.71 17.73 -22.24
CA PRO A 155 -42.71 16.68 -21.94
C PRO A 155 -42.30 15.31 -22.52
N GLY A 156 -43.05 14.27 -22.16
CA GLY A 156 -42.87 12.91 -22.66
C GLY A 156 -41.74 12.14 -21.95
N SER A 157 -41.02 11.27 -22.69
CA SER A 157 -39.95 10.41 -22.17
C SER A 157 -38.80 11.16 -21.54
N ALA A 158 -38.65 12.46 -21.87
CA ALA A 158 -37.69 13.34 -21.21
C ALA A 158 -37.94 13.50 -19.70
N GLN A 159 -39.20 13.37 -19.26
CA GLN A 159 -39.53 13.42 -17.84
C GLN A 159 -39.13 12.12 -17.12
N ASP A 160 -39.09 10.99 -17.79
CA ASP A 160 -38.60 9.74 -17.21
C ASP A 160 -37.08 9.71 -17.20
N MET A 161 -36.43 10.29 -18.20
CA MET A 161 -34.99 10.56 -18.15
C MET A 161 -34.62 11.54 -17.00
N ARG A 162 -35.43 12.58 -16.78
CA ARG A 162 -35.28 13.45 -15.62
C ARG A 162 -35.40 12.68 -14.32
N ALA A 163 -36.33 11.76 -14.22
CA ALA A 163 -36.50 10.92 -13.03
C ALA A 163 -35.28 10.03 -12.79
N TYR A 164 -34.67 9.47 -13.83
CA TYR A 164 -33.41 8.75 -13.72
C TYR A 164 -32.31 9.61 -13.11
N PHE A 165 -32.09 10.82 -13.61
CA PHE A 165 -31.05 11.70 -13.08
C PHE A 165 -31.37 12.25 -11.67
N LEU A 166 -32.64 12.45 -11.34
CA LEU A 166 -33.03 12.80 -9.95
C LEU A 166 -32.77 11.63 -8.99
N THR A 167 -33.07 10.40 -9.39
CA THR A 167 -32.76 9.21 -8.59
C THR A 167 -31.27 9.12 -8.30
N LEU A 168 -30.43 9.36 -9.32
CA LEU A 168 -28.98 9.42 -9.15
C LEU A 168 -28.55 10.55 -8.18
N GLN A 169 -29.19 11.73 -8.24
CA GLN A 169 -28.88 12.83 -7.32
C GLN A 169 -29.25 12.50 -5.86
N TYR A 170 -30.44 11.91 -5.63
CA TYR A 170 -30.83 11.44 -4.29
C TYR A 170 -29.85 10.42 -3.75
N TRP A 171 -29.44 9.44 -4.58
CA TRP A 171 -28.48 8.41 -4.19
C TRP A 171 -27.11 8.99 -3.85
N LEU A 172 -26.57 9.85 -4.70
CA LEU A 172 -25.24 10.46 -4.50
C LEU A 172 -25.17 11.37 -3.28
N ALA A 173 -26.29 11.98 -2.89
CA ALA A 173 -26.36 12.79 -1.68
C ALA A 173 -26.70 11.96 -0.42
N GLY A 174 -27.19 10.74 -0.55
CA GLY A 174 -27.26 9.62 0.38
C GLY A 174 -27.73 9.87 1.82
N SER A 175 -28.29 11.04 2.13
CA SER A 175 -28.80 11.33 3.48
C SER A 175 -30.18 10.68 3.72
N ASP A 176 -30.58 10.56 4.97
CA ASP A 176 -31.89 10.01 5.38
C ASP A 176 -33.05 10.68 4.63
N ASP A 177 -33.04 12.02 4.57
CA ASP A 177 -34.03 12.81 3.86
C ASP A 177 -34.05 12.47 2.36
N ASN A 178 -32.87 12.38 1.74
CA ASN A 178 -32.75 12.06 0.34
C ASN A 178 -33.22 10.63 0.03
N MET A 179 -32.92 9.66 0.90
CA MET A 179 -33.44 8.29 0.75
C MET A 179 -34.97 8.27 0.86
N ALA A 180 -35.55 8.92 1.87
CA ALA A 180 -37.00 8.99 2.03
C ALA A 180 -37.67 9.69 0.84
N HIS A 181 -37.13 10.81 0.37
CA HIS A 181 -37.67 11.53 -0.79
C HIS A 181 -37.49 10.78 -2.11
N MET A 182 -36.40 10.03 -2.29
CA MET A 182 -36.21 9.15 -3.44
C MET A 182 -37.33 8.10 -3.54
N VAL A 183 -37.61 7.43 -2.43
CA VAL A 183 -38.67 6.42 -2.38
C VAL A 183 -40.04 7.05 -2.65
N ARG A 184 -40.37 8.16 -1.97
CA ARG A 184 -41.62 8.91 -2.22
C ARG A 184 -41.74 9.29 -3.70
N PHE A 185 -40.70 9.83 -4.28
CA PHE A 185 -40.66 10.29 -5.66
C PHE A 185 -40.93 9.16 -6.66
N LEU A 186 -40.22 8.03 -6.51
CA LEU A 186 -40.37 6.90 -7.42
C LEU A 186 -41.72 6.21 -7.28
N VAL A 187 -42.19 5.98 -6.03
CA VAL A 187 -43.51 5.39 -5.78
C VAL A 187 -44.63 6.30 -6.32
N ASN A 188 -44.52 7.61 -6.01
CA ASN A 188 -45.52 8.62 -6.42
C ASN A 188 -45.69 8.69 -7.95
N ARG A 189 -44.62 8.37 -8.70
CA ARG A 189 -44.59 8.50 -10.15
C ARG A 189 -44.85 7.19 -10.87
N TYR A 190 -44.34 6.07 -10.38
CA TYR A 190 -44.30 4.82 -11.14
C TYR A 190 -45.12 3.67 -10.56
N ALA A 191 -45.63 3.75 -9.34
CA ALA A 191 -46.45 2.69 -8.75
C ALA A 191 -47.59 2.29 -9.69
N SER A 192 -47.77 1.00 -9.95
CA SER A 192 -48.76 0.51 -10.89
C SER A 192 -49.64 -0.61 -10.31
N GLY A 193 -50.65 -1.06 -11.08
CA GLY A 193 -51.61 -2.07 -10.64
C GLY A 193 -52.32 -1.68 -9.34
N PRO A 194 -52.40 -2.57 -8.34
CA PRO A 194 -53.07 -2.27 -7.06
C PRO A 194 -52.46 -1.06 -6.31
N ARG A 195 -51.19 -0.73 -6.58
CA ARG A 195 -50.47 0.36 -5.93
C ARG A 195 -50.65 1.71 -6.63
N GLN A 196 -51.32 1.75 -7.78
CA GLN A 196 -51.55 2.99 -8.52
C GLN A 196 -52.26 4.08 -7.72
N ALA A 197 -53.01 3.71 -6.69
CA ALA A 197 -53.64 4.63 -5.75
C ALA A 197 -52.70 5.53 -4.98
N LEU A 198 -51.39 5.20 -4.93
CA LEU A 198 -50.35 5.99 -4.27
C LEU A 198 -49.81 7.12 -5.18
N ARG A 199 -50.06 7.09 -6.51
CA ARG A 199 -49.64 8.13 -7.43
C ARG A 199 -50.24 9.48 -7.08
N GLY A 200 -49.42 10.54 -7.05
CA GLY A 200 -49.86 11.92 -6.77
C GLY A 200 -50.20 12.21 -5.31
N LYS A 201 -50.08 11.21 -4.43
CA LYS A 201 -50.42 11.40 -2.98
C LYS A 201 -49.25 11.66 -2.08
N LEU A 202 -48.04 11.29 -2.52
CA LEU A 202 -46.83 11.43 -1.70
C LEU A 202 -46.10 12.74 -2.02
N SER A 203 -45.69 13.50 -0.99
CA SER A 203 -44.93 14.72 -1.17
C SER A 203 -43.44 14.39 -1.19
N ALA A 204 -42.79 14.51 -2.35
CA ALA A 204 -41.37 14.37 -2.51
C ALA A 204 -40.72 15.73 -2.75
N ALA A 205 -39.81 16.15 -1.89
CA ALA A 205 -38.99 17.33 -2.12
C ALA A 205 -37.91 17.06 -3.18
N GLU A 206 -37.38 18.08 -3.81
CA GLU A 206 -36.19 17.94 -4.66
C GLU A 206 -34.96 17.49 -3.80
N PRO A 207 -33.93 16.85 -4.41
CA PRO A 207 -32.77 16.40 -3.67
C PRO A 207 -32.13 17.53 -2.85
N VAL A 208 -31.87 17.26 -1.55
CA VAL A 208 -31.13 18.19 -0.69
C VAL A 208 -29.69 18.24 -1.20
N GLU A 209 -29.23 19.44 -1.55
CA GLU A 209 -27.86 19.67 -2.02
C GLU A 209 -26.92 19.90 -0.81
N TYR A 210 -25.79 19.22 -0.81
CA TYR A 210 -24.70 19.38 0.17
C TYR A 210 -23.45 19.95 -0.50
N PRO A 211 -22.54 20.63 0.24
CA PRO A 211 -21.27 21.09 -0.31
C PRO A 211 -20.51 19.99 -1.04
N GLU A 212 -19.87 20.32 -2.15
CA GLU A 212 -19.01 19.41 -2.88
C GLU A 212 -17.72 19.15 -2.14
N VAL A 213 -17.19 20.23 -1.55
CA VAL A 213 -15.96 20.23 -0.75
C VAL A 213 -16.26 20.97 0.54
N GLY A 214 -15.92 20.37 1.66
CA GLY A 214 -16.25 20.93 2.97
C GLY A 214 -15.48 20.30 4.11
N VAL A 215 -15.72 20.80 5.30
CA VAL A 215 -15.18 20.24 6.54
C VAL A 215 -16.22 19.38 7.26
N TYR A 216 -15.74 18.37 7.98
CA TYR A 216 -16.54 17.47 8.79
C TYR A 216 -16.09 17.54 10.24
N HIS A 217 -17.00 17.56 11.19
CA HIS A 217 -16.65 17.33 12.61
C HIS A 217 -17.90 16.93 13.41
N PRO A 218 -17.82 15.93 14.33
CA PRO A 218 -18.96 15.49 15.12
C PRO A 218 -19.57 16.59 16.00
N ALA A 219 -18.77 17.58 16.41
CA ALA A 219 -19.25 18.70 17.23
C ALA A 219 -19.94 19.83 16.44
N LEU A 220 -19.90 19.82 15.10
CA LEU A 220 -20.63 20.80 14.30
C LEU A 220 -22.14 20.53 14.37
N LYS A 221 -22.97 21.58 14.40
CA LYS A 221 -24.43 21.49 14.51
C LYS A 221 -25.05 20.53 13.46
N ASN A 222 -24.54 20.59 12.21
CA ASN A 222 -24.99 19.75 11.11
C ASN A 222 -23.91 18.72 10.71
N ARG A 223 -22.87 18.53 11.54
CA ARG A 223 -21.69 17.69 11.29
C ARG A 223 -20.85 18.09 10.07
N VAL A 224 -21.36 18.97 9.22
CA VAL A 224 -20.75 19.45 7.98
C VAL A 224 -20.67 20.96 7.99
N GLY A 225 -19.53 21.52 7.58
CA GLY A 225 -19.28 22.95 7.44
C GLY A 225 -18.58 23.27 6.12
N THR A 226 -18.38 24.55 5.84
CA THR A 226 -17.77 25.07 4.60
C THR A 226 -16.41 25.71 4.81
N GLY A 227 -16.03 26.00 6.06
CA GLY A 227 -14.80 26.69 6.45
C GLY A 227 -14.10 26.04 7.64
N ILE A 228 -12.78 26.19 7.70
CA ILE A 228 -11.94 25.69 8.81
C ILE A 228 -12.28 26.43 10.13
N ASP A 229 -12.69 27.67 10.02
CA ASP A 229 -13.07 28.53 11.14
C ASP A 229 -14.28 28.01 11.93
N GLU A 230 -15.08 27.15 11.34
CA GLU A 230 -16.20 26.46 12.00
C GLU A 230 -15.74 25.31 12.92
N LEU A 231 -14.50 24.79 12.76
CA LEU A 231 -13.99 23.63 13.52
C LEU A 231 -13.68 24.02 14.98
N PRO A 232 -13.84 23.08 15.96
CA PRO A 232 -13.67 23.35 17.39
C PRO A 232 -12.32 23.96 17.78
N HIS A 233 -11.27 23.64 17.10
CA HIS A 233 -9.90 24.08 17.42
C HIS A 233 -9.24 24.83 16.26
N ALA A 234 -10.00 25.64 15.52
CA ALA A 234 -9.54 26.40 14.35
C ALA A 234 -8.29 27.25 14.60
N LYS A 235 -8.02 27.67 15.86
CA LYS A 235 -6.82 28.44 16.26
C LYS A 235 -5.54 27.58 16.40
N GLY A 236 -5.64 26.26 16.21
CA GLY A 236 -4.55 25.31 16.35
C GLY A 236 -4.29 24.85 17.78
N ARG A 237 -3.49 23.81 17.91
CA ARG A 237 -2.99 23.22 19.16
C ARG A 237 -1.47 23.05 19.10
N PRO A 238 -0.76 23.03 20.23
CA PRO A 238 0.70 22.95 20.25
C PRO A 238 1.25 21.62 19.67
N GLY A 239 0.47 20.53 19.73
CA GLY A 239 0.89 19.21 19.26
C GLY A 239 1.06 19.06 17.75
N GLY A 240 0.52 19.99 16.95
CA GLY A 240 0.60 19.96 15.50
C GLY A 240 -0.76 19.85 14.83
N THR A 241 -0.77 19.94 13.50
CA THR A 241 -1.98 19.93 12.68
C THR A 241 -2.02 18.73 11.74
N VAL A 242 -3.11 17.97 11.78
CA VAL A 242 -3.34 16.80 10.92
C VAL A 242 -4.47 17.12 9.94
N GLY A 243 -4.18 17.03 8.65
CA GLY A 243 -5.22 17.02 7.62
C GLY A 243 -5.80 15.61 7.49
N VAL A 244 -7.11 15.48 7.57
CA VAL A 244 -7.79 14.18 7.50
C VAL A 244 -8.77 14.19 6.33
N LEU A 245 -8.64 13.23 5.41
CA LEU A 245 -9.59 13.04 4.32
C LEU A 245 -10.61 11.97 4.69
N VAL A 246 -11.90 12.30 4.56
CA VAL A 246 -13.02 11.38 4.83
C VAL A 246 -13.93 11.26 3.61
N MET A 247 -14.65 10.13 3.50
CA MET A 247 -15.62 9.92 2.41
C MET A 247 -16.91 10.70 2.66
N ARG A 248 -17.24 11.58 1.72
CA ARG A 248 -18.48 12.39 1.76
C ARG A 248 -19.73 11.52 1.89
N SER A 249 -19.79 10.38 1.21
CA SER A 249 -20.94 9.47 1.23
C SER A 249 -21.25 8.94 2.63
N TYR A 250 -20.26 8.53 3.40
CA TYR A 250 -20.42 8.06 4.78
C TYR A 250 -20.85 9.19 5.71
N VAL A 251 -20.29 10.38 5.54
CA VAL A 251 -20.62 11.57 6.31
C VAL A 251 -22.10 11.94 6.10
N LEU A 252 -22.57 12.00 4.86
CA LEU A 252 -23.94 12.35 4.52
C LEU A 252 -24.95 11.27 4.93
N ALA A 253 -24.56 10.01 4.86
CA ALA A 253 -25.36 8.87 5.33
C ALA A 253 -25.47 8.79 6.86
N GLY A 254 -24.76 9.64 7.62
CA GLY A 254 -24.71 9.55 9.09
C GLY A 254 -24.01 8.29 9.60
N ASN A 255 -23.25 7.61 8.75
CA ASN A 255 -22.51 6.39 9.03
C ASN A 255 -21.02 6.72 9.26
N SER A 256 -20.70 7.48 10.29
CA SER A 256 -19.39 8.14 10.46
C SER A 256 -18.71 7.87 11.80
N LEU A 257 -19.18 6.89 12.60
CA LEU A 257 -18.62 6.61 13.93
C LEU A 257 -17.13 6.24 13.89
N HIS A 258 -16.66 5.59 12.81
CA HIS A 258 -15.26 5.28 12.62
C HIS A 258 -14.40 6.54 12.43
N TYR A 259 -14.92 7.57 11.76
CA TYR A 259 -14.25 8.87 11.64
C TYR A 259 -14.28 9.65 12.95
N ASP A 260 -15.41 9.60 13.64
CA ASP A 260 -15.57 10.25 14.95
C ASP A 260 -14.51 9.74 15.94
N GLY A 261 -14.33 8.41 16.04
CA GLY A 261 -13.34 7.80 16.90
C GLY A 261 -11.89 8.18 16.54
N MET A 262 -11.58 8.33 15.25
CA MET A 262 -10.25 8.80 14.82
C MET A 262 -10.02 10.26 15.18
N ILE A 263 -11.00 11.13 14.92
CA ILE A 263 -10.91 12.56 15.25
C ILE A 263 -10.75 12.75 16.77
N GLU A 264 -11.59 12.10 17.56
CA GLU A 264 -11.53 12.15 19.02
C GLU A 264 -10.18 11.65 19.56
N THR A 265 -9.65 10.56 19.00
CA THR A 265 -8.36 10.01 19.40
C THR A 265 -7.20 10.96 19.08
N LEU A 266 -7.19 11.58 17.90
CA LEU A 266 -6.18 12.58 17.53
C LEU A 266 -6.27 13.82 18.43
N GLU A 267 -7.48 14.33 18.67
CA GLU A 267 -7.70 15.50 19.51
C GLU A 267 -7.34 15.26 20.98
N SER A 268 -7.61 14.07 21.51
CA SER A 268 -7.25 13.69 22.89
C SER A 268 -5.73 13.70 23.12
N ARG A 269 -4.93 13.55 22.06
CA ARG A 269 -3.47 13.66 22.05
C ARG A 269 -2.96 15.11 21.88
N GLY A 270 -3.86 16.10 21.87
CA GLY A 270 -3.49 17.51 21.73
C GLY A 270 -3.18 17.94 20.30
N LEU A 271 -3.51 17.13 19.29
CA LEU A 271 -3.39 17.49 17.89
C LEU A 271 -4.57 18.33 17.42
N ASN A 272 -4.31 19.25 16.49
CA ASN A 272 -5.35 19.98 15.77
C ASN A 272 -5.75 19.15 14.54
N VAL A 273 -7.04 18.88 14.36
CA VAL A 273 -7.54 18.02 13.29
C VAL A 273 -8.37 18.84 12.32
N ILE A 274 -8.09 18.72 11.03
CA ILE A 274 -8.84 19.35 9.95
C ILE A 274 -9.44 18.25 9.08
N PRO A 275 -10.63 17.71 9.43
CA PRO A 275 -11.28 16.68 8.65
C PRO A 275 -12.01 17.32 7.47
N VAL A 276 -11.72 16.87 6.26
CA VAL A 276 -12.32 17.40 5.03
C VAL A 276 -12.81 16.28 4.12
N PHE A 277 -13.77 16.62 3.29
CA PHE A 277 -14.28 15.72 2.26
C PHE A 277 -14.35 16.41 0.90
N ALA A 278 -14.29 15.62 -0.16
CA ALA A 278 -14.52 16.04 -1.54
C ALA A 278 -15.66 15.25 -2.17
N SER A 279 -16.30 15.82 -3.18
CA SER A 279 -17.28 15.14 -4.00
C SER A 279 -16.55 14.24 -5.01
N GLY A 280 -16.91 12.98 -5.05
CA GLY A 280 -16.24 11.99 -5.87
C GLY A 280 -14.92 11.52 -5.26
N LEU A 281 -14.03 11.00 -6.11
CA LEU A 281 -12.74 10.42 -5.71
C LEU A 281 -11.55 11.30 -6.15
N ASP A 282 -11.70 12.63 -6.08
CA ASP A 282 -10.63 13.60 -6.36
C ASP A 282 -10.51 14.56 -5.18
N ALA A 283 -9.50 14.36 -4.35
CA ALA A 283 -9.28 15.16 -3.15
C ALA A 283 -8.48 16.46 -3.38
N ARG A 284 -8.02 16.75 -4.61
CA ARG A 284 -7.12 17.89 -4.88
C ARG A 284 -7.71 19.22 -4.48
N GLU A 285 -8.97 19.47 -4.83
CA GLU A 285 -9.64 20.75 -4.47
C GLU A 285 -9.74 20.91 -2.93
N ALA A 286 -10.05 19.83 -2.21
CA ALA A 286 -10.11 19.86 -0.75
C ALA A 286 -8.73 20.12 -0.12
N ILE A 287 -7.69 19.49 -0.65
CA ILE A 287 -6.31 19.67 -0.20
C ILE A 287 -5.86 21.11 -0.44
N GLU A 288 -6.02 21.64 -1.66
CA GLU A 288 -5.61 23.00 -2.01
C GLU A 288 -6.35 24.04 -1.18
N ARG A 289 -7.65 23.83 -0.93
CA ARG A 289 -8.48 24.79 -0.21
C ARG A 289 -8.24 24.80 1.31
N PHE A 290 -8.04 23.65 1.92
CA PHE A 290 -8.05 23.50 3.39
C PHE A 290 -6.69 23.18 4.00
N PHE A 291 -5.76 22.60 3.24
CA PHE A 291 -4.44 22.18 3.75
C PHE A 291 -3.29 23.05 3.22
N MET A 292 -3.59 24.03 2.38
CA MET A 292 -2.57 24.93 1.81
C MET A 292 -2.98 26.39 1.98
N ASN A 293 -1.97 27.24 2.16
CA ASN A 293 -2.12 28.69 2.12
C ASN A 293 -0.94 29.28 1.33
N ASP A 294 -1.21 30.07 0.31
CA ASP A 294 -0.22 30.66 -0.59
C ASP A 294 0.80 29.63 -1.13
N GLY A 295 0.29 28.43 -1.49
CA GLY A 295 1.10 27.34 -2.02
C GLY A 295 1.97 26.60 -0.99
N LYS A 296 1.82 26.89 0.31
CA LYS A 296 2.52 26.22 1.41
C LYS A 296 1.56 25.38 2.21
N ALA A 297 2.01 24.21 2.66
CA ALA A 297 1.23 23.36 3.56
C ALA A 297 1.00 24.04 4.92
N THR A 298 -0.22 23.94 5.41
CA THR A 298 -0.62 24.39 6.76
C THR A 298 -0.78 23.25 7.75
N ILE A 299 -0.55 22.02 7.29
CA ILE A 299 -0.62 20.78 8.07
C ILE A 299 0.77 20.16 8.24
N ASP A 300 0.94 19.36 9.29
CA ASP A 300 2.19 18.62 9.58
C ASP A 300 2.15 17.18 9.05
N ALA A 301 0.96 16.61 8.88
CA ALA A 301 0.75 15.28 8.33
C ALA A 301 -0.59 15.19 7.60
N LEU A 302 -0.67 14.35 6.55
CA LEU A 302 -1.89 14.03 5.83
C LEU A 302 -2.28 12.58 6.10
N VAL A 303 -3.54 12.38 6.51
CA VAL A 303 -4.12 11.04 6.73
C VAL A 303 -5.36 10.90 5.85
N SER A 304 -5.33 9.96 4.94
CA SER A 304 -6.53 9.56 4.21
C SER A 304 -7.22 8.40 4.93
N LEU A 305 -8.49 8.59 5.28
CA LEU A 305 -9.38 7.57 5.85
C LEU A 305 -10.40 7.07 4.82
N THR A 306 -10.18 7.38 3.54
CA THR A 306 -11.13 7.08 2.48
C THR A 306 -11.06 5.63 1.99
N GLY A 307 -9.95 4.94 2.22
CA GLY A 307 -9.69 3.61 1.64
C GLY A 307 -9.41 3.63 0.13
N PHE A 308 -9.13 4.81 -0.46
CA PHE A 308 -8.87 4.98 -1.89
C PHE A 308 -7.65 5.86 -2.14
N SER A 309 -7.18 5.89 -3.40
CA SER A 309 -6.21 6.88 -3.88
C SER A 309 -6.74 8.31 -3.68
N LEU A 310 -5.85 9.29 -3.60
CA LEU A 310 -6.22 10.70 -3.52
C LEU A 310 -6.93 11.21 -4.78
N VAL A 311 -6.61 10.62 -5.94
CA VAL A 311 -7.19 10.99 -7.23
C VAL A 311 -7.59 9.73 -7.99
N GLY A 312 -8.78 9.22 -7.70
CA GLY A 312 -9.31 8.05 -8.37
C GLY A 312 -9.75 6.93 -7.42
N GLY A 313 -10.20 5.85 -8.00
CA GLY A 313 -10.68 4.65 -7.32
C GLY A 313 -10.46 3.42 -8.19
N PRO A 314 -11.16 2.30 -7.90
CA PRO A 314 -10.91 1.03 -8.58
C PRO A 314 -11.10 1.06 -10.11
N ALA A 315 -11.98 1.94 -10.61
CA ALA A 315 -12.27 2.05 -12.04
C ALA A 315 -11.34 3.01 -12.80
N TYR A 316 -10.70 3.94 -12.11
CA TYR A 316 -9.81 4.95 -12.68
C TYR A 316 -8.88 5.50 -11.60
N ASN A 317 -7.60 5.63 -11.90
CA ASN A 317 -6.60 6.23 -11.02
C ASN A 317 -5.71 7.21 -11.78
N ASP A 318 -5.49 8.40 -11.20
CA ASP A 318 -4.49 9.39 -11.64
C ASP A 318 -3.40 9.53 -10.56
N ALA A 319 -2.59 8.49 -10.41
CA ALA A 319 -1.49 8.47 -9.45
C ALA A 319 -0.50 9.62 -9.68
N LYS A 320 -0.31 10.08 -10.93
CA LYS A 320 0.57 11.21 -11.24
C LYS A 320 0.03 12.51 -10.66
N GLY A 321 -1.27 12.79 -10.84
CA GLY A 321 -1.92 13.96 -10.24
C GLY A 321 -1.90 13.91 -8.71
N ALA A 322 -2.06 12.73 -8.11
CA ALA A 322 -1.90 12.53 -6.66
C ALA A 322 -0.46 12.82 -6.19
N GLN A 323 0.54 12.31 -6.89
CA GLN A 323 1.95 12.57 -6.58
C GLN A 323 2.33 14.05 -6.69
N GLU A 324 1.75 14.77 -7.64
CA GLU A 324 2.01 16.21 -7.83
C GLU A 324 1.48 17.04 -6.66
N ILE A 325 0.26 16.77 -6.19
CA ILE A 325 -0.30 17.50 -5.04
C ILE A 325 0.40 17.12 -3.72
N LEU A 326 0.76 15.86 -3.53
CA LEU A 326 1.52 15.40 -2.36
C LEU A 326 2.92 15.97 -2.31
N ALA A 327 3.60 16.13 -3.46
CA ALA A 327 4.89 16.77 -3.53
C ALA A 327 4.84 18.27 -3.21
N LYS A 328 3.71 18.95 -3.49
CA LYS A 328 3.49 20.35 -3.07
C LYS A 328 3.24 20.44 -1.56
N LEU A 329 2.49 19.51 -0.98
CA LEU A 329 2.26 19.45 0.45
C LEU A 329 3.53 19.13 1.23
N ASP A 330 4.32 18.19 0.73
CA ASP A 330 5.59 17.76 1.28
C ASP A 330 5.54 17.40 2.78
N VAL A 331 4.50 16.65 3.15
CA VAL A 331 4.26 16.10 4.50
C VAL A 331 4.14 14.58 4.43
N PRO A 332 4.31 13.85 5.56
CA PRO A 332 4.05 12.42 5.56
C PRO A 332 2.60 12.14 5.18
N TYR A 333 2.42 11.15 4.29
CA TYR A 333 1.13 10.73 3.78
C TYR A 333 0.84 9.29 4.20
N ILE A 334 -0.20 9.10 5.00
CA ILE A 334 -0.68 7.81 5.49
C ILE A 334 -2.05 7.53 4.89
N ALA A 335 -2.23 6.36 4.28
CA ALA A 335 -3.53 5.87 3.87
C ALA A 335 -3.98 4.76 4.83
N ALA A 336 -4.93 5.09 5.68
CA ALA A 336 -5.64 4.13 6.53
C ALA A 336 -6.98 3.76 5.89
N HIS A 337 -7.50 2.60 6.24
CA HIS A 337 -8.68 2.05 5.58
C HIS A 337 -9.63 1.40 6.60
N PRO A 338 -10.94 1.50 6.35
CA PRO A 338 -11.91 0.72 7.08
C PRO A 338 -11.99 -0.70 6.51
N VAL A 339 -12.49 -1.65 7.28
CA VAL A 339 -12.82 -3.00 6.79
C VAL A 339 -14.26 -2.98 6.28
N GLU A 340 -14.46 -3.15 4.97
CA GLU A 340 -15.77 -2.99 4.31
C GLU A 340 -16.32 -4.31 3.72
N PHE A 341 -15.45 -5.15 3.15
CA PHE A 341 -15.85 -6.42 2.51
C PHE A 341 -15.94 -7.57 3.51
N GLN A 342 -15.44 -7.37 4.70
CA GLN A 342 -15.56 -8.26 5.85
C GLN A 342 -15.95 -7.44 7.09
N THR A 343 -16.27 -8.08 8.19
CA THR A 343 -16.56 -7.38 9.46
C THR A 343 -15.31 -7.26 10.33
N LEU A 344 -15.34 -6.37 11.32
CA LEU A 344 -14.26 -6.25 12.30
C LEU A 344 -14.00 -7.57 13.05
N GLN A 345 -15.08 -8.34 13.33
CA GLN A 345 -14.97 -9.66 13.96
C GLN A 345 -14.28 -10.66 13.04
N GLN A 346 -14.64 -10.71 11.76
CA GLN A 346 -14.02 -11.59 10.77
C GLN A 346 -12.55 -11.23 10.56
N TRP A 347 -12.24 -9.94 10.34
CA TRP A 347 -10.85 -9.47 10.24
C TRP A 347 -10.05 -9.77 11.50
N GLY A 348 -10.65 -9.57 12.68
CA GLY A 348 -9.99 -9.88 13.96
C GLY A 348 -9.58 -11.35 14.07
N ALA A 349 -10.46 -12.25 13.67
CA ALA A 349 -10.25 -13.69 13.73
C ALA A 349 -9.38 -14.24 12.57
N ASP A 350 -9.39 -13.59 11.38
CA ASP A 350 -8.62 -14.07 10.20
C ASP A 350 -7.12 -13.79 10.38
N GLN A 351 -6.31 -14.81 10.17
CA GLN A 351 -4.84 -14.71 10.24
C GLN A 351 -4.20 -14.10 9.00
N ARG A 352 -4.89 -14.08 7.87
CA ARG A 352 -4.41 -13.44 6.64
C ARG A 352 -4.58 -11.92 6.69
N GLY A 353 -5.61 -11.44 7.43
CA GLY A 353 -5.95 -10.03 7.58
C GLY A 353 -6.95 -9.55 6.55
N LEU A 354 -6.55 -8.62 5.68
CA LEU A 354 -7.43 -8.09 4.64
C LEU A 354 -7.69 -9.11 3.54
N MET A 355 -8.90 -9.08 3.00
CA MET A 355 -9.23 -9.82 1.80
C MET A 355 -8.42 -9.32 0.58
N PRO A 356 -8.19 -10.15 -0.46
CA PRO A 356 -7.46 -9.73 -1.66
C PRO A 356 -8.00 -8.46 -2.31
N VAL A 357 -9.32 -8.31 -2.38
CA VAL A 357 -9.98 -7.13 -2.94
C VAL A 357 -9.69 -5.87 -2.10
N GLU A 358 -9.76 -5.97 -0.78
CA GLU A 358 -9.43 -4.88 0.14
C GLU A 358 -7.94 -4.52 0.04
N SER A 359 -7.06 -5.52 0.05
CA SER A 359 -5.61 -5.31 -0.11
C SER A 359 -5.26 -4.62 -1.43
N THR A 360 -5.99 -4.93 -2.51
CA THR A 360 -5.77 -4.30 -3.81
C THR A 360 -6.28 -2.86 -3.82
N ILE A 361 -7.54 -2.64 -3.44
CA ILE A 361 -8.19 -1.32 -3.58
C ILE A 361 -7.69 -0.35 -2.51
N MET A 362 -7.63 -0.80 -1.24
CA MET A 362 -7.41 0.08 -0.10
C MET A 362 -5.94 0.22 0.32
N VAL A 363 -5.06 -0.65 -0.18
CA VAL A 363 -3.63 -0.62 0.13
C VAL A 363 -2.78 -0.42 -1.12
N ALA A 364 -2.88 -1.33 -2.11
CA ALA A 364 -1.98 -1.29 -3.27
C ALA A 364 -2.22 -0.05 -4.16
N ILE A 365 -3.47 0.38 -4.36
CA ILE A 365 -3.74 1.59 -5.15
C ILE A 365 -3.22 2.86 -4.46
N PRO A 366 -3.45 3.12 -3.15
CA PRO A 366 -2.82 4.24 -2.46
C PRO A 366 -1.27 4.19 -2.42
N GLU A 367 -0.65 3.01 -2.47
CA GLU A 367 0.81 2.90 -2.59
C GLU A 367 1.35 3.52 -3.90
N LEU A 368 0.54 3.58 -4.98
CA LEU A 368 0.89 4.26 -6.24
C LEU A 368 0.98 5.78 -6.05
N ASP A 369 0.27 6.34 -5.09
CA ASP A 369 0.35 7.74 -4.70
C ASP A 369 1.55 8.02 -3.77
N GLY A 370 2.16 6.96 -3.21
CA GLY A 370 3.24 7.04 -2.23
C GLY A 370 2.79 6.91 -0.78
N ALA A 371 1.59 6.38 -0.53
CA ALA A 371 1.12 6.11 0.82
C ALA A 371 2.05 5.15 1.58
N THR A 372 2.15 5.37 2.89
CA THR A 372 2.95 4.58 3.81
C THR A 372 2.12 4.17 5.03
N GLY A 373 2.57 3.17 5.77
CA GLY A 373 1.98 2.74 7.02
C GLY A 373 0.50 2.38 6.94
N PRO A 374 0.05 1.52 5.98
CA PRO A 374 -1.35 1.16 5.87
C PRO A 374 -1.84 0.55 7.17
N ALA A 375 -2.97 1.03 7.66
CA ALA A 375 -3.54 0.58 8.92
C ALA A 375 -5.07 0.47 8.82
N VAL A 376 -5.62 -0.58 9.40
CA VAL A 376 -7.06 -0.63 9.70
C VAL A 376 -7.34 0.35 10.82
N PHE A 377 -8.39 1.18 10.73
CA PHE A 377 -8.79 2.08 11.81
C PHE A 377 -10.23 1.83 12.30
N GLY A 378 -10.98 1.03 11.56
CA GLY A 378 -12.37 0.71 11.86
C GLY A 378 -12.97 -0.18 10.78
N GLY A 379 -14.27 -0.39 10.86
CA GLY A 379 -14.99 -1.21 9.91
C GLY A 379 -16.43 -1.44 10.33
N ARG A 380 -17.17 -2.21 9.54
CA ARG A 380 -18.52 -2.62 9.88
C ARG A 380 -18.51 -3.75 10.91
N SER A 381 -19.57 -3.87 11.72
CA SER A 381 -19.78 -5.00 12.63
C SER A 381 -20.64 -6.09 11.95
N ASP A 382 -20.62 -7.30 12.51
CA ASP A 382 -21.48 -8.41 12.06
C ASP A 382 -22.93 -8.32 12.62
N GLY A 383 -23.20 -7.36 13.48
CA GLY A 383 -24.50 -7.17 14.07
C GLY A 383 -24.86 -8.14 15.20
N THR A 384 -23.88 -8.90 15.67
CA THR A 384 -24.04 -9.82 16.80
C THR A 384 -23.31 -9.29 18.03
N ASP A 385 -23.54 -9.93 19.18
CA ASP A 385 -22.77 -9.67 20.40
C ASP A 385 -21.41 -10.41 20.42
N THR A 386 -20.99 -11.00 19.30
CA THR A 386 -19.71 -11.70 19.18
C THR A 386 -18.57 -10.70 19.33
N PRO A 387 -17.63 -10.92 20.27
CA PRO A 387 -16.51 -10.00 20.44
C PRO A 387 -15.51 -10.13 19.29
N CYS A 388 -14.92 -8.98 18.90
CA CYS A 388 -13.77 -8.97 17.99
C CYS A 388 -12.54 -9.47 18.73
N THR A 389 -11.85 -10.46 18.15
CA THR A 389 -10.67 -11.11 18.73
C THR A 389 -9.35 -10.59 18.15
N GLY A 390 -9.35 -9.48 17.41
CA GLY A 390 -8.15 -8.89 16.80
C GLY A 390 -7.16 -8.28 17.78
N CYS A 391 -7.57 -8.08 19.04
CA CYS A 391 -6.71 -7.59 20.12
C CYS A 391 -7.24 -8.07 21.49
N GLU A 392 -6.49 -7.82 22.56
CA GLU A 392 -6.84 -8.23 23.93
C GLU A 392 -8.11 -7.51 24.48
N ARG A 393 -8.60 -6.46 23.84
CA ARG A 393 -9.77 -5.68 24.29
C ARG A 393 -11.09 -6.42 24.09
N ASN A 394 -11.15 -7.35 23.13
CA ASN A 394 -12.35 -8.13 22.84
C ASN A 394 -13.61 -7.26 22.70
N CYS A 395 -13.54 -6.21 21.88
CA CYS A 395 -14.60 -5.23 21.70
C CYS A 395 -15.88 -5.86 21.15
N THR A 396 -17.04 -5.45 21.68
CA THR A 396 -18.37 -5.74 21.13
C THR A 396 -18.98 -4.46 20.55
N PHE A 397 -19.85 -4.60 19.55
CA PHE A 397 -20.47 -3.47 18.85
C PHE A 397 -22.00 -3.49 19.04
N PRO A 398 -22.65 -2.31 19.10
CA PRO A 398 -24.11 -2.24 19.33
C PRO A 398 -24.90 -2.94 18.20
N THR A 399 -25.73 -3.91 18.55
CA THR A 399 -26.59 -4.65 17.60
C THR A 399 -27.62 -3.75 16.90
N SER A 400 -28.06 -2.67 17.55
CA SER A 400 -28.96 -1.66 16.98
C SER A 400 -28.33 -0.87 15.82
N ARG A 401 -27.01 -0.91 15.66
CA ARG A 401 -26.23 -0.29 14.58
C ARG A 401 -25.37 -1.30 13.84
N ALA A 402 -25.91 -2.46 13.64
CA ALA A 402 -25.22 -3.64 13.09
C ALA A 402 -24.55 -3.41 11.73
N ARG A 403 -25.07 -2.46 10.93
CA ARG A 403 -24.54 -2.15 9.59
C ARG A 403 -23.77 -0.84 9.53
N ASP A 404 -23.56 -0.19 10.67
CA ASP A 404 -22.75 1.03 10.74
C ASP A 404 -21.27 0.67 10.82
N MET A 405 -20.46 1.64 10.39
CA MET A 405 -19.00 1.60 10.55
C MET A 405 -18.65 1.99 11.98
N HIS A 406 -17.77 1.23 12.61
CA HIS A 406 -17.29 1.45 13.97
C HIS A 406 -15.80 1.69 14.01
N SER A 407 -15.31 2.50 14.93
CA SER A 407 -13.88 2.66 15.17
C SER A 407 -13.32 1.43 15.90
N CYS A 408 -12.17 0.96 15.47
CA CYS A 408 -11.36 0.03 16.26
C CYS A 408 -10.45 0.84 17.18
N ILE A 409 -10.80 0.92 18.47
CA ILE A 409 -10.12 1.80 19.45
C ILE A 409 -8.61 1.53 19.49
N GLU A 410 -8.21 0.26 19.55
CA GLU A 410 -6.79 -0.12 19.60
C GLU A 410 -6.03 0.34 18.34
N ARG A 411 -6.62 0.11 17.16
CA ARG A 411 -5.99 0.53 15.90
C ARG A 411 -5.96 2.05 15.74
N ALA A 412 -7.02 2.74 16.14
CA ALA A 412 -7.07 4.20 16.16
C ALA A 412 -5.98 4.78 17.06
N GLU A 413 -5.80 4.25 18.27
CA GLU A 413 -4.74 4.67 19.19
C GLU A 413 -3.34 4.43 18.61
N THR A 414 -3.09 3.26 18.01
CA THR A 414 -1.81 2.92 17.37
C THR A 414 -1.51 3.85 16.20
N LEU A 415 -2.49 4.07 15.32
CA LEU A 415 -2.34 4.95 14.15
C LEU A 415 -2.09 6.40 14.60
N CYS A 416 -2.87 6.91 15.55
CA CYS A 416 -2.71 8.26 16.08
C CYS A 416 -1.35 8.45 16.76
N SER A 417 -0.84 7.44 17.46
CA SER A 417 0.51 7.48 18.05
C SER A 417 1.60 7.56 16.98
N ARG A 418 1.46 6.81 15.89
CA ARG A 418 2.39 6.89 14.74
C ARG A 418 2.39 8.28 14.10
N ILE A 419 1.20 8.87 13.91
CA ILE A 419 1.05 10.22 13.37
C ILE A 419 1.73 11.25 14.29
N GLU A 420 1.48 11.18 15.59
CA GLU A 420 2.09 12.05 16.59
C GLU A 420 3.63 11.96 16.56
N ARG A 421 4.19 10.74 16.46
CA ARG A 421 5.64 10.53 16.35
C ARG A 421 6.22 11.10 15.06
N LEU A 422 5.54 10.95 13.92
CA LEU A 422 5.98 11.57 12.66
C LEU A 422 5.97 13.11 12.75
N ILE A 423 4.95 13.70 13.37
CA ILE A 423 4.89 15.15 13.60
C ILE A 423 6.00 15.60 14.56
N THR A 424 6.25 14.83 15.63
CA THR A 424 7.34 15.09 16.56
C THR A 424 8.70 15.05 15.86
N LEU A 425 8.94 14.03 15.04
CA LEU A 425 10.17 13.93 14.22
C LEU A 425 10.32 15.14 13.29
N ARG A 426 9.25 15.51 12.59
CA ARG A 426 9.24 16.64 11.65
C ARG A 426 9.58 17.97 12.34
N ARG A 427 9.01 18.22 13.51
CA ARG A 427 9.15 19.47 14.27
C ARG A 427 10.40 19.56 15.12
N ALA A 428 10.99 18.43 15.49
CA ALA A 428 12.21 18.41 16.29
C ALA A 428 13.39 19.05 15.53
N PRO A 429 14.19 19.90 16.16
CA PRO A 429 15.45 20.37 15.57
C PRO A 429 16.35 19.18 15.22
N ARG A 430 17.03 19.22 14.08
CA ARG A 430 17.92 18.13 13.65
C ARG A 430 19.01 17.78 14.67
N THR A 431 19.51 18.77 15.41
CA THR A 431 20.48 18.58 16.50
C THR A 431 19.95 17.68 17.62
N ASP A 432 18.65 17.67 17.86
CA ASP A 432 18.02 16.96 18.97
C ASP A 432 17.49 15.59 18.56
N ARG A 433 17.41 15.33 17.24
CA ARG A 433 16.90 14.06 16.72
C ARG A 433 17.83 12.91 17.05
N LYS A 434 17.26 11.86 17.60
CA LYS A 434 17.93 10.58 17.85
C LYS A 434 17.51 9.57 16.80
N ILE A 435 18.46 9.08 16.02
CA ILE A 435 18.24 8.14 14.92
C ILE A 435 18.82 6.78 15.25
N GLY A 436 17.98 5.74 15.20
CA GLY A 436 18.43 4.36 15.26
C GLY A 436 18.66 3.82 13.85
N ILE A 437 19.91 3.46 13.50
CA ILE A 437 20.22 2.75 12.25
C ILE A 437 20.37 1.28 12.58
N VAL A 438 19.62 0.41 11.90
CA VAL A 438 19.58 -1.03 12.16
C VAL A 438 20.28 -1.76 11.02
N LEU A 439 21.42 -2.38 11.32
CA LEU A 439 22.13 -3.24 10.37
C LEU A 439 21.55 -4.65 10.43
N PHE A 440 21.19 -5.19 9.27
CA PHE A 440 20.73 -6.56 9.14
C PHE A 440 21.87 -7.57 9.41
N ASN A 441 21.55 -8.67 10.05
CA ASN A 441 22.52 -9.71 10.43
C ASN A 441 21.87 -11.09 10.33
N PHE A 442 21.96 -11.70 9.14
CA PHE A 442 21.43 -13.02 8.89
C PHE A 442 22.28 -13.80 7.88
N PRO A 443 22.57 -15.08 8.11
CA PRO A 443 22.54 -15.75 9.41
C PRO A 443 23.46 -15.06 10.42
N PRO A 444 23.15 -15.15 11.75
CA PRO A 444 23.80 -14.33 12.76
C PRO A 444 25.24 -14.78 13.03
N ASN A 445 26.19 -14.17 12.36
CA ASN A 445 27.61 -14.33 12.63
C ASN A 445 28.37 -13.03 12.30
N ALA A 446 29.61 -12.89 12.79
CA ALA A 446 30.40 -11.66 12.62
C ALA A 446 30.70 -11.34 11.14
N GLY A 447 30.76 -12.35 10.28
CA GLY A 447 31.03 -12.17 8.83
C GLY A 447 29.79 -11.67 8.05
N ASN A 448 28.58 -11.86 8.58
CA ASN A 448 27.34 -11.50 7.90
C ASN A 448 26.74 -10.17 8.38
N VAL A 449 27.30 -9.54 9.41
CA VAL A 449 26.82 -8.23 9.87
C VAL A 449 26.97 -7.19 8.77
N GLY A 450 25.85 -6.59 8.37
CA GLY A 450 25.83 -5.59 7.33
C GLY A 450 26.02 -6.15 5.92
N THR A 451 25.68 -7.42 5.66
CA THR A 451 25.55 -7.92 4.29
C THR A 451 24.20 -7.49 3.71
N ALA A 452 24.23 -6.98 2.51
CA ALA A 452 23.02 -6.61 1.76
C ALA A 452 23.25 -6.83 0.27
N ALA A 453 22.20 -7.21 -0.46
CA ALA A 453 22.30 -7.47 -1.89
C ALA A 453 22.83 -6.24 -2.63
N SER A 454 23.97 -6.41 -3.30
CA SER A 454 24.61 -5.41 -4.17
C SER A 454 25.00 -4.09 -3.47
N LEU A 455 24.99 -4.00 -2.14
CA LEU A 455 25.32 -2.79 -1.38
C LEU A 455 26.61 -2.94 -0.56
N ALA A 456 27.53 -2.01 -0.72
CA ALA A 456 28.69 -1.84 0.16
C ALA A 456 28.23 -1.11 1.45
N VAL A 457 27.80 -1.87 2.46
CA VAL A 457 27.08 -1.34 3.64
C VAL A 457 27.92 -0.38 4.46
N PHE A 458 29.14 -0.73 4.84
CA PHE A 458 29.97 0.16 5.71
C PHE A 458 30.40 1.46 5.01
N PRO A 459 30.86 1.46 3.73
CA PRO A 459 31.10 2.70 2.99
C PRO A 459 29.83 3.56 2.86
N SER A 460 28.67 2.95 2.57
CA SER A 460 27.38 3.62 2.47
C SER A 460 26.95 4.22 3.82
N LEU A 461 27.10 3.47 4.90
CA LEU A 461 26.82 3.93 6.26
C LEU A 461 27.69 5.11 6.66
N TYR A 462 28.98 5.05 6.31
CA TYR A 462 29.90 6.16 6.54
C TYR A 462 29.44 7.44 5.84
N ASN A 463 29.05 7.34 4.58
CA ASN A 463 28.50 8.47 3.82
C ASN A 463 27.21 9.02 4.43
N VAL A 464 26.33 8.14 4.93
CA VAL A 464 25.09 8.57 5.63
C VAL A 464 25.45 9.33 6.92
N LEU A 465 26.36 8.84 7.75
CA LEU A 465 26.77 9.54 8.97
C LEU A 465 27.41 10.90 8.66
N ALA A 466 28.28 10.98 7.65
CA ALA A 466 28.87 12.22 7.19
C ALA A 466 27.80 13.20 6.70
N ARG A 467 26.87 12.73 5.85
CA ARG A 467 25.75 13.54 5.35
C ARG A 467 24.86 14.06 6.48
N LEU A 468 24.51 13.23 7.44
CA LEU A 468 23.69 13.65 8.59
C LEU A 468 24.40 14.76 9.39
N LYS A 469 25.71 14.66 9.58
CA LYS A 469 26.50 15.72 10.22
C LYS A 469 26.43 17.02 9.43
N ASP A 470 26.63 16.96 8.11
CA ASP A 470 26.59 18.15 7.24
C ASP A 470 25.20 18.80 7.24
N GLU A 471 24.15 18.01 7.41
CA GLU A 471 22.75 18.46 7.52
C GLU A 471 22.37 18.96 8.93
N GLY A 472 23.32 19.00 9.87
CA GLY A 472 23.15 19.58 11.21
C GLY A 472 22.63 18.62 12.26
N TYR A 473 22.68 17.30 12.05
CA TYR A 473 22.44 16.32 13.10
C TYR A 473 23.66 16.25 14.04
N ALA A 474 23.42 15.95 15.30
CA ALA A 474 24.50 15.75 16.28
C ALA A 474 25.14 14.37 16.10
N VAL A 475 26.05 14.25 15.15
CA VAL A 475 26.70 12.99 14.76
C VAL A 475 28.21 13.08 14.94
N GLU A 476 28.79 12.06 15.57
CA GLU A 476 30.23 11.80 15.57
C GLU A 476 30.58 10.92 14.37
N VAL A 477 31.34 11.43 13.41
CA VAL A 477 31.79 10.66 12.23
C VAL A 477 33.17 10.10 12.55
N PRO A 478 33.38 8.77 12.46
CA PRO A 478 34.71 8.15 12.62
C PRO A 478 35.71 8.63 11.57
N GLU A 479 37.03 8.43 11.83
CA GLU A 479 38.10 8.88 10.95
C GLU A 479 38.11 8.17 9.58
N SER A 480 37.58 6.93 9.52
CA SER A 480 37.54 6.12 8.30
C SER A 480 36.44 5.08 8.36
N VAL A 481 36.16 4.44 7.22
CA VAL A 481 35.24 3.30 7.10
C VAL A 481 35.70 2.13 7.97
N ASP A 482 37.02 1.88 8.03
CA ASP A 482 37.59 0.80 8.85
C ASP A 482 37.45 1.12 10.35
N ALA A 483 37.66 2.37 10.76
CA ALA A 483 37.41 2.81 12.14
C ALA A 483 35.91 2.68 12.51
N LEU A 484 35.00 3.00 11.59
CA LEU A 484 33.57 2.79 11.78
C LEU A 484 33.26 1.30 12.01
N ARG A 485 33.78 0.44 11.12
CA ARG A 485 33.59 -1.02 11.20
C ARG A 485 34.13 -1.60 12.49
N GLU A 486 35.35 -1.23 12.88
CA GLU A 486 35.99 -1.72 14.11
C GLU A 486 35.19 -1.31 15.35
N ARG A 487 34.67 -0.09 15.43
CA ARG A 487 33.85 0.35 16.55
C ARG A 487 32.54 -0.44 16.66
N ILE A 488 31.90 -0.81 15.55
CA ILE A 488 30.65 -1.54 15.54
C ILE A 488 30.85 -3.04 15.77
N LEU A 489 31.81 -3.66 15.10
CA LEU A 489 32.03 -5.11 15.16
C LEU A 489 33.03 -5.54 16.21
N GLY A 490 34.13 -4.80 16.37
CA GLY A 490 35.20 -5.08 17.33
C GLY A 490 34.81 -4.70 18.75
N GLY A 491 35.29 -3.55 19.22
CA GLY A 491 34.99 -3.04 20.54
C GLY A 491 35.22 -4.07 21.65
N ASN A 492 34.20 -4.41 22.41
CA ASN A 492 34.22 -5.41 23.47
C ASN A 492 33.66 -6.79 23.08
N ALA A 493 33.39 -7.03 21.77
CA ALA A 493 32.74 -8.25 21.28
C ALA A 493 33.45 -9.53 21.74
N SER A 494 34.77 -9.59 21.67
CA SER A 494 35.59 -10.71 22.11
C SER A 494 35.42 -11.05 23.59
N ARG A 495 35.20 -10.03 24.43
CA ARG A 495 34.99 -10.20 25.85
C ARG A 495 33.67 -10.89 26.19
N TYR A 496 32.65 -10.62 25.40
CA TYR A 496 31.30 -11.15 25.61
C TYR A 496 30.97 -12.33 24.69
N GLY A 497 31.86 -12.70 23.77
CA GLY A 497 31.60 -13.76 22.79
C GLY A 497 30.48 -13.42 21.83
N THR A 498 30.35 -12.15 21.41
CA THR A 498 29.30 -11.65 20.55
C THR A 498 29.83 -11.31 19.14
N SER A 499 28.94 -11.21 18.16
CA SER A 499 29.27 -10.88 16.77
C SER A 499 29.55 -9.37 16.55
N ALA A 500 29.27 -8.54 17.54
CA ALA A 500 29.46 -7.10 17.47
C ALA A 500 29.63 -6.50 18.89
N ASN A 501 30.04 -5.26 18.97
CA ASN A 501 30.20 -4.53 20.22
C ASN A 501 28.92 -4.53 21.05
N VAL A 502 29.03 -4.86 22.34
CA VAL A 502 27.92 -4.78 23.30
C VAL A 502 27.85 -3.34 23.82
N HIS A 503 26.90 -2.58 23.30
CA HIS A 503 26.68 -1.19 23.66
C HIS A 503 25.97 -1.03 25.01
N ALA A 504 24.93 -1.83 25.21
CA ALA A 504 24.13 -1.79 26.44
C ALA A 504 23.78 -3.21 26.91
N ARG A 505 23.52 -3.30 28.21
CA ARG A 505 23.17 -4.52 28.91
C ARG A 505 21.87 -4.27 29.66
N VAL A 506 20.76 -4.80 29.19
CA VAL A 506 19.44 -4.63 29.78
C VAL A 506 19.27 -5.63 30.93
N PRO A 507 19.12 -5.18 32.20
CA PRO A 507 18.91 -6.09 33.31
C PRO A 507 17.65 -6.94 33.14
N ILE A 508 17.76 -8.25 33.45
CA ILE A 508 16.65 -9.19 33.30
C ILE A 508 15.39 -8.74 34.05
N ASN A 509 15.52 -8.19 35.26
CA ASN A 509 14.37 -7.75 36.04
C ASN A 509 13.62 -6.58 35.39
N ASP A 510 14.35 -5.68 34.72
CA ASP A 510 13.74 -4.55 34.02
C ASP A 510 13.08 -5.00 32.72
N TYR A 511 13.71 -5.95 32.01
CA TYR A 511 13.12 -6.59 30.83
C TYR A 511 11.82 -7.33 31.19
N MET A 512 11.87 -8.21 32.21
CA MET A 512 10.69 -9.01 32.60
C MET A 512 9.52 -8.15 33.11
N ARG A 513 9.78 -7.07 33.84
CA ARG A 513 8.72 -6.18 34.33
C ARG A 513 7.98 -5.43 33.24
N SER A 514 8.64 -5.14 32.18
CA SER A 514 8.15 -4.22 31.16
C SER A 514 7.76 -4.92 29.87
N GLU A 515 8.09 -6.24 29.73
CA GLU A 515 7.73 -6.99 28.53
C GLU A 515 6.31 -7.57 28.67
N ARG A 516 5.39 -6.99 27.91
CA ARG A 516 3.95 -7.36 27.95
C ARG A 516 3.70 -8.78 27.43
N TRP A 517 4.47 -9.24 26.45
CA TRP A 517 4.30 -10.53 25.78
C TRP A 517 5.31 -11.58 26.25
N LEU A 518 5.90 -11.38 27.44
CA LEU A 518 6.94 -12.25 27.99
C LEU A 518 6.55 -13.71 27.98
N GLN A 519 5.33 -14.06 28.40
CA GLN A 519 4.87 -15.44 28.44
C GLN A 519 4.86 -16.12 27.07
N GLN A 520 4.53 -15.40 26.00
CA GLN A 520 4.55 -15.94 24.65
C GLN A 520 5.99 -16.19 24.18
N ILE A 521 6.91 -15.32 24.54
CA ILE A 521 8.35 -15.44 24.23
C ILE A 521 8.95 -16.60 25.02
N GLU A 522 8.68 -16.70 26.31
CA GLU A 522 9.16 -17.77 27.18
C GLU A 522 8.65 -19.16 26.78
N LYS A 523 7.43 -19.23 26.26
CA LYS A 523 6.85 -20.49 25.74
C LYS A 523 7.71 -21.09 24.63
N GLN A 524 8.33 -20.25 23.80
CA GLN A 524 9.17 -20.68 22.68
C GLN A 524 10.65 -20.79 23.06
N TRP A 525 11.19 -19.79 23.75
CA TRP A 525 12.63 -19.62 23.96
C TRP A 525 13.09 -19.95 25.40
N GLY A 526 12.15 -20.38 26.26
CA GLY A 526 12.42 -20.62 27.68
C GLY A 526 12.49 -19.32 28.49
N PRO A 527 12.80 -19.43 29.79
CA PRO A 527 12.84 -18.29 30.70
C PRO A 527 13.79 -17.19 30.23
N ALA A 528 13.42 -15.92 30.46
CA ALA A 528 14.32 -14.80 30.22
C ALA A 528 15.62 -14.94 31.02
N PRO A 529 16.78 -14.49 30.52
CA PRO A 529 17.00 -13.75 29.26
C PRO A 529 17.19 -14.62 28.02
N GLY A 530 16.97 -15.92 28.11
CA GLY A 530 17.27 -16.88 27.04
C GLY A 530 18.76 -17.21 26.94
N LYS A 531 19.14 -17.98 25.91
CA LYS A 531 20.53 -18.44 25.71
C LYS A 531 21.36 -17.52 24.81
N ALA A 532 20.70 -16.84 23.88
CA ALA A 532 21.36 -16.02 22.86
C ALA A 532 21.55 -14.59 23.36
N GLN A 533 22.72 -14.01 23.12
CA GLN A 533 23.04 -12.62 23.39
C GLN A 533 22.73 -12.19 24.84
N SER A 534 23.15 -13.02 25.80
CA SER A 534 22.96 -12.76 27.22
C SER A 534 24.11 -13.34 28.05
N ASP A 535 24.28 -12.82 29.28
CA ASP A 535 25.18 -13.37 30.28
C ASP A 535 24.42 -14.06 31.43
N GLY A 536 23.14 -14.37 31.24
CA GLY A 536 22.27 -14.96 32.26
C GLY A 536 21.68 -13.95 33.27
N ALA A 537 22.20 -12.74 33.35
CA ALA A 537 21.70 -11.65 34.20
C ALA A 537 21.17 -10.45 33.37
N THR A 538 21.67 -10.29 32.16
CA THR A 538 21.32 -9.18 31.26
C THR A 538 21.17 -9.65 29.84
N VAL A 539 20.33 -8.96 29.06
CA VAL A 539 20.21 -9.10 27.60
C VAL A 539 21.11 -8.06 26.94
N PHE A 540 21.86 -8.46 25.91
CA PHE A 540 22.81 -7.57 25.24
C PHE A 540 22.13 -6.82 24.09
N VAL A 541 22.42 -5.51 23.98
CA VAL A 541 22.12 -4.66 22.84
C VAL A 541 23.41 -4.42 22.08
N LEU A 542 23.48 -4.95 20.86
CA LEU A 542 24.68 -4.88 20.02
C LEU A 542 24.68 -3.62 19.17
N GLY A 543 25.84 -3.00 19.01
CA GLY A 543 26.04 -1.81 18.19
C GLY A 543 26.94 -0.77 18.83
N GLU A 544 26.91 0.45 18.30
CA GLU A 544 27.70 1.57 18.79
C GLU A 544 26.96 2.90 18.61
N ARG A 545 27.21 3.85 19.50
CA ARG A 545 26.61 5.17 19.48
C ARG A 545 27.58 6.22 18.92
N PHE A 546 27.08 7.01 17.97
CA PHE A 546 27.79 8.10 17.29
C PHE A 546 27.05 9.42 17.52
N GLY A 547 27.22 10.03 18.71
CA GLY A 547 26.44 11.20 19.10
C GLY A 547 24.97 10.86 19.33
N ASN A 548 24.06 11.48 18.57
CA ASN A 548 22.62 11.17 18.57
C ASN A 548 22.21 10.10 17.55
N VAL A 549 23.16 9.44 16.92
CA VAL A 549 22.91 8.27 16.07
C VAL A 549 23.39 7.02 16.77
N PHE A 550 22.53 6.01 16.88
CA PHE A 550 22.87 4.67 17.33
C PHE A 550 22.85 3.72 16.14
N VAL A 551 23.96 3.06 15.86
CA VAL A 551 24.05 2.01 14.84
C VAL A 551 23.97 0.67 15.56
N GLY A 552 22.82 0.02 15.46
CA GLY A 552 22.56 -1.25 16.11
C GLY A 552 22.71 -2.43 15.14
N VAL A 553 23.25 -3.54 15.65
CA VAL A 553 23.28 -4.81 14.92
C VAL A 553 22.07 -5.62 15.33
N GLN A 554 21.21 -5.96 14.36
CA GLN A 554 19.98 -6.68 14.62
C GLN A 554 20.26 -8.05 15.23
N PRO A 555 19.64 -8.42 16.37
CA PRO A 555 19.81 -9.72 17.00
C PRO A 555 19.27 -10.86 16.12
N ALA A 556 19.74 -12.08 16.41
CA ALA A 556 19.14 -13.27 15.83
C ALA A 556 17.65 -13.38 16.19
N PHE A 557 16.81 -13.59 15.21
CA PHE A 557 15.38 -13.77 15.43
C PHE A 557 14.99 -15.22 15.75
N GLY A 558 15.97 -16.13 15.75
CA GLY A 558 15.80 -17.50 16.23
C GLY A 558 15.39 -18.51 15.16
N TYR A 559 15.40 -18.12 13.90
CA TYR A 559 15.14 -18.99 12.77
C TYR A 559 16.27 -18.84 11.75
N GLU A 560 16.88 -19.95 11.32
CA GLU A 560 18.05 -19.94 10.44
C GLU A 560 17.73 -20.37 8.99
N GLY A 561 16.48 -20.80 8.75
CA GLY A 561 15.99 -21.14 7.42
C GLY A 561 15.49 -19.92 6.62
N ASP A 562 14.77 -20.18 5.53
CA ASP A 562 14.17 -19.10 4.71
C ASP A 562 13.23 -18.22 5.55
N PRO A 563 13.55 -16.92 5.74
CA PRO A 563 12.73 -16.00 6.53
C PRO A 563 11.29 -15.89 6.04
N MET A 564 11.03 -16.12 4.75
CA MET A 564 9.68 -16.09 4.17
C MET A 564 8.73 -17.13 4.79
N ARG A 565 9.25 -18.22 5.34
CA ARG A 565 8.43 -19.22 6.05
C ARG A 565 7.81 -18.68 7.33
N LEU A 566 8.48 -17.75 8.01
CA LEU A 566 7.96 -17.14 9.24
C LEU A 566 6.63 -16.42 9.06
N LEU A 567 6.35 -15.93 7.85
CA LEU A 567 5.08 -15.29 7.50
C LEU A 567 3.87 -16.19 7.77
N PHE A 568 4.06 -17.51 7.69
CA PHE A 568 3.01 -18.52 7.78
C PHE A 568 3.11 -19.37 9.06
N GLU A 569 4.18 -19.17 9.85
CA GLU A 569 4.37 -19.93 11.09
C GLU A 569 3.38 -19.49 12.18
N ARG A 570 2.84 -20.49 12.87
CA ARG A 570 1.91 -20.26 13.99
C ARG A 570 2.62 -20.51 15.30
N GLY A 571 2.47 -19.59 16.23
CA GLY A 571 3.02 -19.73 17.58
C GLY A 571 4.52 -19.44 17.68
N PHE A 572 5.18 -19.04 16.60
CA PHE A 572 6.55 -18.53 16.64
C PHE A 572 6.57 -17.12 17.24
N SER A 573 7.59 -16.82 18.04
CA SER A 573 7.83 -15.49 18.61
C SER A 573 9.28 -15.06 18.38
N PRO A 574 9.58 -13.75 18.37
CA PRO A 574 10.96 -13.28 18.36
C PRO A 574 11.69 -13.71 19.63
N THR A 575 13.02 -13.76 19.59
CA THR A 575 13.87 -14.06 20.76
C THR A 575 13.80 -12.93 21.79
N HIS A 576 14.19 -13.21 23.03
CA HIS A 576 14.31 -12.19 24.08
C HIS A 576 15.23 -11.04 23.66
N ALA A 577 16.35 -11.36 23.01
CA ALA A 577 17.29 -10.35 22.52
C ALA A 577 16.68 -9.46 21.43
N PHE A 578 15.89 -10.04 20.52
CA PHE A 578 15.23 -9.29 19.46
C PHE A 578 14.18 -8.30 19.99
N MET A 579 13.36 -8.72 20.97
CA MET A 579 12.41 -7.85 21.66
C MET A 579 13.12 -6.76 22.45
N ALA A 580 14.13 -7.11 23.22
CA ALA A 580 14.91 -6.17 24.03
C ALA A 580 15.58 -5.10 23.17
N PHE A 581 16.06 -5.46 21.98
CA PHE A 581 16.72 -4.53 21.04
C PHE A 581 15.77 -3.42 20.57
N TYR A 582 14.59 -3.76 20.02
CA TYR A 582 13.63 -2.75 19.56
C TYR A 582 13.06 -1.92 20.71
N ARG A 583 12.89 -2.54 21.87
CA ARG A 583 12.48 -1.84 23.07
C ARG A 583 13.55 -0.86 23.54
N TYR A 584 14.84 -1.25 23.56
CA TYR A 584 15.95 -0.34 23.86
C TYR A 584 15.94 0.89 22.94
N LEU A 585 15.79 0.68 21.63
CA LEU A 585 15.73 1.77 20.66
C LEU A 585 14.60 2.76 20.96
N ARG A 586 13.42 2.24 21.32
CA ARG A 586 12.24 3.06 21.61
C ARG A 586 12.31 3.75 22.97
N ASP A 587 12.57 2.98 24.03
CA ASP A 587 12.30 3.42 25.40
C ASP A 587 13.56 3.98 26.10
N GLU A 588 14.74 3.40 25.86
CA GLU A 588 15.98 3.79 26.52
C GLU A 588 16.81 4.76 25.67
N PHE A 589 17.09 4.42 24.43
CA PHE A 589 17.74 5.36 23.51
C PHE A 589 16.80 6.53 23.16
N GLY A 590 15.49 6.27 23.09
CA GLY A 590 14.48 7.27 22.79
C GLY A 590 14.55 7.73 21.34
N ALA A 591 14.65 6.80 20.41
CA ALA A 591 14.72 7.08 18.98
C ALA A 591 13.50 7.90 18.51
N HIS A 592 13.76 8.93 17.70
CA HIS A 592 12.74 9.66 16.97
C HIS A 592 12.36 8.94 15.67
N ALA A 593 13.30 8.18 15.09
CA ALA A 593 13.11 7.38 13.90
C ALA A 593 14.07 6.20 13.86
N LEU A 594 13.66 5.14 13.14
CA LEU A 594 14.54 4.03 12.77
C LEU A 594 14.81 4.08 11.26
N LEU A 595 16.05 3.78 10.88
CA LEU A 595 16.48 3.53 9.51
C LEU A 595 17.04 2.11 9.42
N HIS A 596 16.26 1.17 8.90
CA HIS A 596 16.79 -0.15 8.56
C HIS A 596 17.68 -0.03 7.33
N PHE A 597 18.87 -0.63 7.39
CA PHE A 597 19.93 -0.36 6.43
C PHE A 597 20.37 -1.64 5.74
N GLY A 598 19.94 -1.84 4.51
CA GLY A 598 20.24 -3.04 3.71
C GLY A 598 19.08 -3.51 2.85
N THR A 599 19.17 -4.72 2.29
CA THR A 599 18.21 -5.27 1.34
C THR A 599 16.83 -5.46 1.92
N HIS A 600 16.76 -5.93 3.17
CA HIS A 600 15.55 -6.14 3.97
C HIS A 600 15.94 -6.17 5.46
N GLY A 601 14.95 -6.20 6.35
CA GLY A 601 15.12 -6.46 7.77
C GLY A 601 14.57 -7.85 8.12
N ALA A 602 14.44 -8.14 9.41
CA ALA A 602 13.79 -9.37 9.90
C ALA A 602 12.42 -9.08 10.52
N LEU A 603 12.15 -7.84 10.90
CA LEU A 603 10.91 -7.43 11.57
C LEU A 603 9.67 -7.78 10.75
N GLU A 604 9.67 -7.48 9.47
CA GLU A 604 8.55 -7.68 8.55
C GLU A 604 8.22 -9.15 8.29
N PHE A 605 9.15 -10.06 8.53
CA PHE A 605 8.93 -11.51 8.35
C PHE A 605 8.33 -12.18 9.58
N MET A 606 8.35 -11.54 10.75
CA MET A 606 7.79 -12.10 11.99
C MET A 606 6.30 -12.46 11.82
N PRO A 607 5.79 -13.50 12.53
CA PRO A 607 4.42 -13.95 12.39
C PRO A 607 3.37 -12.87 12.61
N GLY A 608 2.27 -12.97 11.85
CA GLY A 608 1.14 -12.07 11.91
C GLY A 608 0.38 -12.01 10.59
N LYS A 609 -0.64 -11.17 10.53
CA LYS A 609 -1.44 -10.95 9.32
C LYS A 609 -0.57 -10.46 8.16
N GLN A 610 -0.92 -10.84 6.93
CA GLN A 610 -0.18 -10.42 5.73
C GLN A 610 -0.37 -8.93 5.43
N THR A 611 -1.59 -8.43 5.63
CA THR A 611 -1.97 -7.02 5.45
C THR A 611 -3.06 -6.67 6.46
N GLY A 612 -3.13 -5.41 6.90
CA GLY A 612 -4.10 -5.00 7.92
C GLY A 612 -3.81 -5.63 9.28
N LEU A 613 -2.62 -5.38 9.80
CA LEU A 613 -2.13 -5.92 11.07
C LEU A 613 -3.02 -5.51 12.25
N SER A 614 -3.06 -6.36 13.27
CA SER A 614 -3.67 -6.11 14.57
C SER A 614 -2.63 -6.21 15.69
N GLU A 615 -3.00 -5.92 16.93
CA GLU A 615 -2.10 -6.02 18.08
C GLU A 615 -1.44 -7.40 18.25
N ASP A 616 -2.07 -8.46 17.71
CA ASP A 616 -1.51 -9.82 17.80
C ASP A 616 -0.35 -10.09 16.83
N CYS A 617 -0.06 -9.17 15.92
CA CYS A 617 1.01 -9.32 14.94
C CYS A 617 2.37 -8.88 15.50
N TRP A 618 3.38 -9.77 15.46
CA TRP A 618 4.71 -9.45 15.97
C TRP A 618 5.38 -8.24 15.30
N PRO A 619 5.28 -8.01 13.98
CA PRO A 619 5.83 -6.81 13.39
C PRO A 619 5.27 -5.52 14.00
N ASP A 620 3.97 -5.49 14.28
CA ASP A 620 3.31 -4.34 14.91
C ASP A 620 3.75 -4.14 16.37
N ARG A 621 3.92 -5.24 17.12
CA ARG A 621 4.43 -5.24 18.51
C ARG A 621 5.87 -4.75 18.62
N LEU A 622 6.71 -5.06 17.64
CA LEU A 622 8.11 -4.67 17.59
C LEU A 622 8.28 -3.19 17.26
N ILE A 623 7.68 -2.73 16.16
CA ILE A 623 7.84 -1.35 15.70
C ILE A 623 6.97 -0.35 16.48
N ARG A 624 5.78 -0.76 16.88
CA ARG A 624 4.78 0.07 17.58
C ARG A 624 4.53 1.41 16.90
N ASP A 625 4.94 2.51 17.55
CA ASP A 625 4.72 3.88 17.09
C ASP A 625 5.97 4.55 16.49
N LEU A 626 7.12 3.85 16.44
CA LEU A 626 8.34 4.41 15.89
C LEU A 626 8.22 4.69 14.38
N PRO A 627 8.51 5.91 13.92
CA PRO A 627 8.71 6.20 12.51
C PRO A 627 9.79 5.28 11.92
N ASN A 628 9.42 4.52 10.89
CA ASN A 628 10.26 3.47 10.32
C ASN A 628 10.60 3.76 8.86
N PHE A 629 11.87 3.81 8.56
CA PHE A 629 12.40 4.02 7.22
C PHE A 629 13.31 2.87 6.85
N TYR A 630 13.31 2.49 5.56
CA TYR A 630 14.16 1.44 5.02
C TYR A 630 14.97 1.95 3.83
N LEU A 631 16.27 1.79 3.90
CA LEU A 631 17.11 1.81 2.69
C LEU A 631 17.01 0.44 2.03
N TYR A 632 16.41 0.37 0.85
CA TYR A 632 15.98 -0.91 0.25
C TYR A 632 16.45 -1.08 -1.20
N ALA A 633 16.75 -2.31 -1.60
CA ALA A 633 17.16 -2.64 -2.95
C ALA A 633 16.04 -2.36 -3.97
N ALA A 634 16.31 -1.58 -5.01
CA ALA A 634 15.32 -1.17 -6.01
C ALA A 634 14.70 -2.35 -6.76
N ASN A 635 15.45 -3.44 -6.95
CA ASN A 635 15.03 -4.64 -7.68
C ASN A 635 14.28 -5.68 -6.82
N ASN A 636 14.03 -5.39 -5.54
CA ASN A 636 13.28 -6.29 -4.64
C ASN A 636 11.96 -5.64 -4.13
N PRO A 637 11.02 -5.30 -5.03
CA PRO A 637 9.78 -4.64 -4.64
C PRO A 637 8.80 -5.53 -3.86
N SER A 638 8.87 -6.86 -4.02
CA SER A 638 7.98 -7.80 -3.31
C SER A 638 8.21 -7.79 -1.80
N GLU A 639 9.46 -7.93 -1.36
CA GLU A 639 9.82 -7.85 0.04
C GLU A 639 9.72 -6.40 0.56
N GLY A 640 10.05 -5.38 -0.27
CA GLY A 640 9.82 -3.98 0.05
C GLY A 640 8.35 -3.69 0.38
N THR A 641 7.41 -4.34 -0.31
CA THR A 641 5.99 -4.28 0.00
C THR A 641 5.66 -4.88 1.37
N LEU A 642 6.32 -5.98 1.77
CA LEU A 642 6.18 -6.53 3.12
C LEU A 642 6.65 -5.53 4.19
N ALA A 643 7.80 -4.90 4.00
CA ALA A 643 8.31 -3.88 4.91
C ALA A 643 7.31 -2.71 5.08
N LYS A 644 6.70 -2.23 3.98
CA LYS A 644 5.67 -1.18 4.01
C LYS A 644 4.43 -1.61 4.78
N ARG A 645 3.88 -2.78 4.47
CA ARG A 645 2.59 -3.24 4.98
C ARG A 645 2.68 -3.83 6.36
N ARG A 646 3.80 -4.44 6.73
CA ARG A 646 4.01 -5.13 8.00
C ARG A 646 4.91 -4.36 8.97
N GLY A 647 5.87 -3.58 8.47
CA GLY A 647 6.76 -2.75 9.28
C GLY A 647 6.35 -1.28 9.34
N ALA A 648 5.22 -0.88 8.77
CA ALA A 648 4.81 0.52 8.62
C ALA A 648 5.91 1.42 8.01
N ALA A 649 6.70 0.86 7.11
CA ALA A 649 7.92 1.49 6.59
C ALA A 649 7.66 2.45 5.43
N THR A 650 8.44 3.52 5.37
CA THR A 650 8.66 4.31 4.16
C THR A 650 9.97 3.84 3.53
N ILE A 651 9.92 3.49 2.24
CA ILE A 651 11.08 2.97 1.52
C ILE A 651 11.87 4.12 0.90
N VAL A 652 13.20 3.99 0.94
CA VAL A 652 14.15 4.79 0.16
C VAL A 652 14.99 3.81 -0.66
N SER A 653 14.78 3.78 -1.96
CA SER A 653 15.45 2.80 -2.82
C SER A 653 16.91 3.18 -3.08
N TYR A 654 17.80 2.16 -3.17
CA TYR A 654 19.14 2.31 -3.72
C TYR A 654 19.30 1.56 -5.03
N LEU A 655 20.26 1.99 -5.85
CA LEU A 655 20.54 1.41 -7.15
C LEU A 655 21.06 -0.02 -7.01
N THR A 656 20.49 -0.94 -7.77
CA THR A 656 20.97 -2.31 -7.90
C THR A 656 21.46 -2.57 -9.30
N PRO A 657 22.55 -3.32 -9.48
CA PRO A 657 23.03 -3.67 -10.80
C PRO A 657 22.01 -4.52 -11.55
N PRO A 658 21.98 -4.48 -12.88
CA PRO A 658 21.12 -5.34 -13.67
C PRO A 658 21.40 -6.82 -13.41
N ILE A 659 20.36 -7.63 -13.29
CA ILE A 659 20.47 -9.09 -13.02
C ILE A 659 21.27 -9.83 -14.12
N THR A 660 21.38 -9.29 -15.32
CA THR A 660 22.14 -9.87 -16.42
C THR A 660 23.65 -9.88 -16.20
N GLN A 661 24.16 -9.09 -15.25
CA GLN A 661 25.60 -9.00 -14.94
C GLN A 661 26.02 -9.77 -13.69
N ALA A 662 25.12 -10.06 -12.79
CA ALA A 662 25.40 -10.73 -11.52
C ALA A 662 25.00 -12.20 -11.60
N GLY A 663 25.85 -13.06 -12.07
CA GLY A 663 25.57 -14.48 -12.04
C GLY A 663 26.84 -15.32 -11.98
N LEU A 664 26.97 -16.10 -10.92
CA LEU A 664 27.86 -17.26 -10.96
C LEU A 664 27.46 -18.13 -12.15
N TYR A 665 28.45 -18.48 -12.98
CA TYR A 665 28.16 -19.18 -14.21
C TYR A 665 28.26 -20.70 -14.00
N ARG A 666 27.27 -21.47 -14.49
CA ARG A 666 27.23 -22.95 -14.50
C ARG A 666 27.72 -23.59 -13.16
N GLY A 667 28.93 -24.24 -13.21
CA GLY A 667 29.46 -24.98 -12.07
C GLY A 667 29.63 -24.22 -10.77
N LEU A 668 29.86 -22.89 -10.82
CA LEU A 668 29.87 -22.04 -9.61
C LEU A 668 28.48 -21.83 -9.01
N LEU A 669 27.44 -21.81 -9.84
CA LEU A 669 26.04 -21.72 -9.36
C LEU A 669 25.61 -23.02 -8.69
N ASP A 670 25.97 -24.16 -9.30
CA ASP A 670 25.68 -25.49 -8.73
C ASP A 670 26.43 -25.70 -7.41
N LEU A 671 27.68 -25.25 -7.34
CA LEU A 671 28.50 -25.28 -6.13
C LEU A 671 27.88 -24.41 -5.03
N LYS A 672 27.46 -23.18 -5.34
CA LYS A 672 26.78 -22.30 -4.40
C LYS A 672 25.51 -22.96 -3.85
N GLY A 673 24.71 -23.57 -4.72
CA GLY A 673 23.50 -24.29 -4.31
C GLY A 673 23.79 -25.47 -3.37
N SER A 674 24.89 -26.18 -3.56
CA SER A 674 25.30 -27.30 -2.71
C SER A 674 25.88 -26.82 -1.38
N VAL A 675 26.65 -25.74 -1.37
CA VAL A 675 27.14 -25.07 -0.16
C VAL A 675 25.97 -24.51 0.66
N GLN A 676 24.97 -23.95 0.00
CA GLN A 676 23.78 -23.46 0.70
C GLN A 676 22.97 -24.59 1.33
N ARG A 677 22.79 -25.74 0.65
CA ARG A 677 22.18 -26.95 1.23
C ARG A 677 22.94 -27.47 2.45
N TRP A 678 24.26 -27.40 2.45
CA TRP A 678 25.04 -27.77 3.62
C TRP A 678 24.72 -26.90 4.85
N ARG A 679 24.53 -25.61 4.63
CA ARG A 679 24.17 -24.64 5.69
C ARG A 679 22.73 -24.81 6.19
N GLU A 680 21.85 -25.36 5.36
CA GLU A 680 20.43 -25.62 5.68
C GLU A 680 20.22 -26.95 6.40
N PHE A 681 21.24 -27.77 6.59
CA PHE A 681 21.11 -29.02 7.32
C PHE A 681 20.71 -28.79 8.77
N ALA A 682 19.65 -29.49 9.19
CA ALA A 682 19.26 -29.55 10.60
C ALA A 682 20.33 -30.26 11.45
N PRO A 683 20.48 -29.95 12.73
CA PRO A 683 21.49 -30.58 13.61
C PRO A 683 21.40 -32.11 13.70
N ASP A 684 20.26 -32.67 13.38
CA ASP A 684 19.91 -34.12 13.49
C ASP A 684 20.00 -34.87 12.15
N VAL A 685 20.55 -34.24 11.10
CA VAL A 685 20.74 -34.93 9.81
C VAL A 685 21.76 -36.07 9.94
N ALA A 686 21.44 -37.21 9.29
CA ALA A 686 22.26 -38.39 9.34
C ALA A 686 23.72 -38.12 8.82
N GLN A 687 24.69 -38.73 9.50
CA GLN A 687 26.10 -38.55 9.18
C GLN A 687 26.41 -38.87 7.72
N GLU A 688 25.81 -39.96 7.18
CA GLU A 688 25.96 -40.40 5.79
C GLU A 688 25.52 -39.36 4.78
N GLU A 689 24.45 -38.59 5.06
CA GLU A 689 23.99 -37.49 4.20
C GLU A 689 24.95 -36.30 4.22
N ARG A 690 25.52 -36.00 5.39
CA ARG A 690 26.55 -34.98 5.52
C ARG A 690 27.81 -35.33 4.74
N GLU A 691 28.29 -36.56 4.86
CA GLU A 691 29.44 -37.07 4.12
C GLU A 691 29.21 -37.07 2.61
N ALA A 692 28.02 -37.49 2.14
CA ALA A 692 27.66 -37.45 0.74
C ALA A 692 27.63 -36.00 0.17
N LEU A 693 27.08 -35.05 0.92
CA LEU A 693 27.05 -33.67 0.47
C LEU A 693 28.43 -32.99 0.53
N ALA A 694 29.26 -33.28 1.55
CA ALA A 694 30.66 -32.83 1.61
C ALA A 694 31.48 -33.30 0.39
N THR A 695 31.32 -34.56 0.02
CA THR A 695 31.95 -35.16 -1.17
C THR A 695 31.47 -34.48 -2.46
N LEU A 696 30.16 -34.20 -2.57
CA LEU A 696 29.60 -33.49 -3.72
C LEU A 696 30.14 -32.05 -3.81
N VAL A 697 30.19 -31.33 -2.70
CA VAL A 697 30.71 -29.95 -2.63
C VAL A 697 32.20 -29.96 -3.04
N GLN A 698 33.02 -30.89 -2.54
CA GLN A 698 34.42 -31.01 -2.93
C GLN A 698 34.58 -31.28 -4.43
N ALA A 699 33.81 -32.22 -4.98
CA ALA A 699 33.87 -32.53 -6.42
C ALA A 699 33.47 -31.34 -7.30
N GLN A 700 32.42 -30.61 -6.91
CA GLN A 700 31.98 -29.39 -7.61
C GLN A 700 33.02 -28.26 -7.48
N ALA A 701 33.61 -28.08 -6.31
CA ALA A 701 34.65 -27.09 -6.08
C ALA A 701 35.91 -27.38 -6.89
N SER A 702 36.27 -28.65 -6.98
CA SER A 702 37.39 -29.08 -7.80
C SER A 702 37.13 -28.86 -9.30
N ALA A 703 35.93 -29.10 -9.79
CA ALA A 703 35.54 -28.88 -11.18
C ALA A 703 35.62 -27.39 -11.61
N VAL A 704 35.68 -26.46 -10.67
CA VAL A 704 35.81 -25.00 -10.88
C VAL A 704 37.12 -24.44 -10.31
N ASP A 705 38.11 -25.28 -10.05
CA ASP A 705 39.45 -24.93 -9.54
C ASP A 705 39.46 -24.20 -8.19
N LEU A 706 38.48 -24.42 -7.34
CA LEU A 706 38.36 -23.83 -5.99
C LEU A 706 38.82 -24.77 -4.86
N ALA A 707 39.02 -26.06 -5.14
CA ALA A 707 39.55 -27.05 -4.20
C ALA A 707 40.28 -28.17 -4.94
N ASP A 708 41.16 -28.87 -4.21
CA ASP A 708 41.83 -30.06 -4.74
C ASP A 708 40.87 -31.26 -4.71
N THR A 709 40.97 -32.17 -5.68
CA THR A 709 40.16 -33.38 -5.78
C THR A 709 40.52 -34.38 -4.67
N GLU A 710 41.75 -34.45 -4.28
CA GLU A 710 42.28 -35.34 -3.25
C GLU A 710 43.23 -34.58 -2.31
N PRO A 711 43.31 -34.96 -1.02
CA PRO A 711 42.55 -36.03 -0.37
C PRO A 711 41.06 -35.66 -0.14
N ALA A 712 40.21 -36.66 -0.06
CA ALA A 712 38.79 -36.49 0.29
C ALA A 712 38.67 -35.79 1.66
N TRP A 713 37.77 -34.84 1.77
CA TRP A 713 37.57 -34.13 3.02
C TRP A 713 36.98 -35.05 4.09
N LEU A 714 37.61 -35.08 5.26
CA LEU A 714 37.05 -35.70 6.42
C LEU A 714 35.88 -34.83 6.97
N LEU A 715 34.84 -35.47 7.48
CA LEU A 715 33.65 -34.76 7.97
C LEU A 715 34.01 -33.70 9.03
N GLU A 716 34.98 -33.99 9.88
CA GLU A 716 35.47 -33.09 10.92
C GLU A 716 36.12 -31.79 10.35
N GLU A 717 36.64 -31.85 9.12
CA GLU A 717 37.27 -30.72 8.44
C GLU A 717 36.31 -30.04 7.44
N ALA A 718 35.23 -30.74 7.04
CA ALA A 718 34.32 -30.30 5.99
C ALA A 718 33.67 -28.95 6.30
N GLU A 719 33.28 -28.72 7.52
CA GLU A 719 32.66 -27.47 7.95
C GLU A 719 33.58 -26.26 7.76
N GLY A 720 34.82 -26.36 8.22
CA GLY A 720 35.82 -25.31 8.05
C GLY A 720 36.20 -25.06 6.56
N ARG A 721 36.30 -26.13 5.76
CA ARG A 721 36.60 -26.04 4.33
C ARG A 721 35.46 -25.44 3.53
N ILE A 722 34.21 -25.84 3.83
CA ILE A 722 33.01 -25.30 3.20
C ILE A 722 32.81 -23.82 3.56
N LEU A 723 33.12 -23.44 4.81
CA LEU A 723 33.11 -22.01 5.20
C LEU A 723 34.14 -21.19 4.44
N ALA A 724 35.38 -21.71 4.29
CA ALA A 724 36.41 -21.06 3.50
C ALA A 724 36.01 -20.95 2.01
N LEU A 725 35.38 -22.01 1.48
CA LEU A 725 34.86 -22.03 0.13
C LEU A 725 33.69 -21.03 -0.06
N THR A 726 32.83 -20.90 0.93
CA THR A 726 31.74 -19.88 0.94
C THR A 726 32.30 -18.47 0.79
N ASN A 727 33.33 -18.13 1.55
CA ASN A 727 33.97 -16.83 1.47
C ASN A 727 34.62 -16.60 0.11
N LYS A 728 35.22 -17.66 -0.48
CA LYS A 728 35.85 -17.60 -1.80
C LYS A 728 34.81 -17.44 -2.92
N ILE A 729 33.64 -18.08 -2.79
CA ILE A 729 32.50 -17.91 -3.72
C ILE A 729 31.93 -16.48 -3.62
N LEU A 730 31.79 -15.93 -2.43
CA LEU A 730 31.35 -14.55 -2.21
C LEU A 730 32.36 -13.55 -2.80
N GLU A 731 33.65 -13.78 -2.59
CA GLU A 731 34.74 -12.96 -3.17
C GLU A 731 34.73 -13.01 -4.70
N LEU A 732 34.45 -14.19 -5.29
CA LEU A 732 34.27 -14.34 -6.74
C LEU A 732 32.99 -13.64 -7.23
N GLU A 733 31.87 -13.70 -6.50
CA GLU A 733 30.67 -12.94 -6.83
C GLU A 733 30.94 -11.44 -6.84
N GLU A 734 31.68 -10.94 -5.85
CA GLU A 734 32.08 -9.53 -5.78
C GLU A 734 32.99 -9.11 -6.92
N THR A 735 33.91 -10.01 -7.38
CA THR A 735 34.81 -9.76 -8.52
C THR A 735 34.07 -9.86 -9.86
N LEU A 736 32.96 -10.59 -9.92
CA LEU A 736 32.12 -10.70 -11.13
C LEU A 736 31.15 -9.53 -11.31
N ILE A 737 31.04 -8.63 -10.33
CA ILE A 737 30.36 -7.34 -10.49
C ILE A 737 31.41 -6.34 -11.02
N PRO A 738 31.40 -5.97 -12.31
CA PRO A 738 32.50 -5.22 -12.95
C PRO A 738 32.84 -3.91 -12.26
N HIS A 739 31.85 -3.32 -11.55
CA HIS A 739 31.97 -2.01 -10.89
C HIS A 739 31.91 -2.08 -9.36
N GLY A 740 31.91 -3.30 -8.77
CA GLY A 740 31.82 -3.50 -7.33
C GLY A 740 30.40 -3.27 -6.79
N LEU A 741 30.29 -3.33 -5.45
CA LEU A 741 29.02 -3.08 -4.76
C LEU A 741 28.64 -1.60 -4.82
N HIS A 742 27.33 -1.32 -4.91
CA HIS A 742 26.84 0.05 -4.89
C HIS A 742 27.16 0.74 -3.57
N VAL A 743 27.58 2.00 -3.62
CA VAL A 743 27.84 2.84 -2.44
C VAL A 743 26.89 4.03 -2.47
N VAL A 744 25.99 4.09 -1.49
CA VAL A 744 25.06 5.21 -1.31
C VAL A 744 25.82 6.53 -1.18
N GLY A 745 25.41 7.53 -1.94
CA GLY A 745 26.06 8.83 -1.98
C GLY A 745 27.26 8.93 -2.93
N LYS A 746 27.59 7.86 -3.65
CA LYS A 746 28.61 7.88 -4.68
C LYS A 746 27.95 7.83 -6.06
N PRO A 747 27.95 8.94 -6.84
CA PRO A 747 27.48 8.90 -8.22
C PRO A 747 28.25 7.88 -9.08
N ALA A 748 27.59 7.27 -10.04
CA ALA A 748 28.22 6.36 -10.99
C ALA A 748 29.26 7.10 -11.83
N SER A 749 30.45 6.50 -12.02
CA SER A 749 31.50 6.99 -12.92
C SER A 749 31.04 6.98 -14.39
N ASP A 750 31.77 7.65 -15.27
CA ASP A 750 31.44 7.66 -16.70
C ASP A 750 31.43 6.25 -17.29
N ASP A 751 32.37 5.38 -16.87
CA ASP A 751 32.45 3.99 -17.33
C ASP A 751 31.26 3.16 -16.84
N GLU A 752 30.92 3.27 -15.54
CA GLU A 752 29.73 2.61 -14.95
C GLU A 752 28.43 3.04 -15.65
N ARG A 753 28.28 4.35 -15.91
CA ARG A 753 27.10 4.87 -16.64
C ARG A 753 27.03 4.30 -18.06
N THR A 754 28.17 4.24 -18.73
CA THR A 754 28.33 3.69 -20.07
C THR A 754 27.82 2.25 -20.15
N ASP A 755 28.30 1.41 -19.24
CA ASP A 755 27.94 -0.01 -19.22
C ASP A 755 26.46 -0.22 -18.87
N LEU A 756 25.97 0.46 -17.82
CA LEU A 756 24.57 0.38 -17.42
C LEU A 756 23.60 0.80 -18.54
N LEU A 757 23.96 1.86 -19.29
CA LEU A 757 23.13 2.35 -20.40
C LEU A 757 23.21 1.47 -21.65
N THR A 758 24.30 0.75 -21.85
CA THR A 758 24.38 -0.25 -22.93
C THR A 758 23.32 -1.31 -22.73
N PHE A 759 23.23 -1.89 -21.51
CA PHE A 759 22.22 -2.90 -21.20
C PHE A 759 20.79 -2.32 -21.21
N ALA A 760 20.58 -1.14 -20.65
CA ALA A 760 19.27 -0.50 -20.71
C ALA A 760 18.84 -0.16 -22.15
N GLY A 761 19.80 0.21 -22.99
CA GLY A 761 19.58 0.47 -24.40
C GLY A 761 19.15 -0.77 -25.20
N GLU A 762 19.66 -1.96 -24.88
CA GLU A 762 19.21 -3.20 -25.52
C GLU A 762 17.75 -3.54 -25.25
N ALA A 763 17.21 -3.14 -24.10
CA ALA A 763 15.83 -3.38 -23.72
C ALA A 763 14.83 -2.39 -24.33
N LEU A 764 15.28 -1.26 -24.86
CA LEU A 764 14.44 -0.23 -25.48
C LEU A 764 14.33 -0.42 -26.99
N GLU A 765 13.16 -0.12 -27.56
CA GLU A 765 12.93 -0.14 -29.00
C GLU A 765 13.79 0.92 -29.73
N GLY A 766 14.25 0.62 -30.95
CA GLY A 766 15.07 1.50 -31.76
C GLY A 766 16.56 1.12 -31.80
N GLU A 767 17.36 1.83 -32.63
CA GLU A 767 18.81 1.64 -32.74
C GLU A 767 19.53 2.13 -31.47
N THR A 768 20.50 1.34 -30.98
CA THR A 768 21.29 1.75 -29.82
C THR A 768 22.28 2.85 -30.20
N PRO A 769 22.16 4.06 -29.62
CA PRO A 769 23.06 5.17 -29.94
C PRO A 769 24.43 4.97 -29.31
N ALA A 770 25.46 5.55 -29.94
CA ALA A 770 26.79 5.58 -29.36
C ALA A 770 26.81 6.40 -28.05
N GLN A 771 27.68 6.04 -27.13
CA GLN A 771 27.84 6.67 -25.82
C GLN A 771 28.02 8.19 -25.88
N ALA A 772 28.86 8.64 -26.85
CA ALA A 772 29.08 10.08 -27.07
C ALA A 772 27.79 10.82 -27.43
N THR A 773 26.86 10.14 -28.12
CA THR A 773 25.55 10.70 -28.50
C THR A 773 24.63 10.83 -27.27
N ILE A 774 24.63 9.82 -26.39
CA ILE A 774 23.86 9.84 -25.13
C ILE A 774 24.37 10.95 -24.23
N LYS A 775 25.69 11.04 -24.05
CA LYS A 775 26.31 12.08 -23.23
C LYS A 775 26.01 13.49 -23.75
N ALA A 776 26.06 13.69 -25.06
CA ALA A 776 25.73 14.98 -25.67
C ALA A 776 24.29 15.42 -25.35
N VAL A 777 23.33 14.49 -25.32
CA VAL A 777 21.95 14.80 -24.92
C VAL A 777 21.85 15.11 -23.41
N ALA A 778 22.54 14.38 -22.58
CA ALA A 778 22.62 14.64 -21.14
C ALA A 778 23.25 16.02 -20.84
N ASP A 779 24.17 16.46 -21.68
CA ASP A 779 24.82 17.78 -21.62
C ASP A 779 23.96 18.91 -22.26
N GLY A 780 22.72 18.60 -22.70
CA GLY A 780 21.75 19.59 -23.17
C GLY A 780 21.63 19.76 -24.70
N VAL A 781 22.30 18.91 -25.52
CA VAL A 781 22.06 18.88 -26.96
C VAL A 781 20.68 18.27 -27.23
N THR A 782 19.92 18.83 -28.18
CA THR A 782 18.61 18.26 -28.54
C THR A 782 18.77 16.87 -29.14
N THR A 783 17.79 15.99 -28.88
CA THR A 783 17.82 14.61 -29.41
C THR A 783 17.90 14.56 -30.93
N GLU A 784 17.21 15.50 -31.60
CA GLU A 784 17.25 15.64 -33.08
C GLU A 784 18.66 15.98 -33.61
N ASP A 785 19.32 16.95 -32.96
CA ASP A 785 20.67 17.36 -33.38
C ASP A 785 21.71 16.29 -33.05
N ALA A 786 21.54 15.60 -31.94
CA ALA A 786 22.42 14.50 -31.55
C ALA A 786 22.33 13.32 -32.53
N LEU A 787 21.12 12.86 -32.89
CA LEU A 787 20.92 11.82 -33.92
C LEU A 787 21.45 12.25 -35.28
N ARG A 788 21.24 13.51 -35.69
CA ARG A 788 21.76 14.04 -36.95
C ARG A 788 23.29 13.98 -37.01
N LYS A 789 23.96 14.39 -35.93
CA LYS A 789 25.43 14.32 -35.82
C LYS A 789 25.95 12.88 -35.81
N ALA A 790 25.21 11.96 -35.26
CA ALA A 790 25.54 10.54 -35.22
C ALA A 790 25.22 9.79 -36.53
N GLY A 791 24.53 10.42 -37.49
CA GLY A 791 24.14 9.79 -38.76
C GLY A 791 23.02 8.74 -38.59
N GLN A 792 22.30 8.77 -37.46
CA GLN A 792 21.20 7.83 -37.17
C GLN A 792 19.85 8.37 -37.67
N ALA A 793 18.92 7.44 -37.97
CA ALA A 793 17.59 7.79 -38.46
C ALA A 793 16.78 8.50 -37.37
N ARG A 794 16.05 9.56 -37.77
CA ARG A 794 15.19 10.35 -36.86
C ARG A 794 13.79 9.73 -36.78
N THR A 795 13.70 8.49 -36.35
CA THR A 795 12.42 7.84 -36.09
C THR A 795 11.89 8.20 -34.69
N PRO A 796 10.56 8.11 -34.45
CA PRO A 796 10.01 8.36 -33.13
C PRO A 796 10.65 7.46 -32.04
N GLU A 797 10.95 6.20 -32.37
CA GLU A 797 11.56 5.22 -31.47
C GLU A 797 13.00 5.64 -31.12
N ASN A 798 13.81 6.03 -32.10
CA ASN A 798 15.19 6.49 -31.87
C ASN A 798 15.25 7.79 -31.06
N LEU A 799 14.33 8.72 -31.33
CA LEU A 799 14.21 9.97 -30.55
C LEU A 799 13.85 9.69 -29.09
N GLU A 800 12.86 8.86 -28.87
CA GLU A 800 12.42 8.51 -27.51
C GLU A 800 13.47 7.71 -26.75
N LYS A 801 14.10 6.74 -27.42
CA LYS A 801 15.20 5.95 -26.83
C LYS A 801 16.36 6.85 -26.40
N LEU A 802 16.80 7.74 -27.28
CA LEU A 802 17.91 8.63 -26.98
C LEU A 802 17.56 9.63 -25.88
N ARG A 803 16.33 10.13 -25.86
CA ARG A 803 15.83 10.99 -24.77
C ARG A 803 15.91 10.29 -23.42
N LYS A 804 15.37 9.07 -23.33
CA LYS A 804 15.39 8.25 -22.11
C LYS A 804 16.81 7.94 -21.66
N LEU A 805 17.67 7.49 -22.54
CA LEU A 805 19.07 7.20 -22.20
C LEU A 805 19.85 8.44 -21.74
N GLY A 806 19.59 9.60 -22.35
CA GLY A 806 20.17 10.87 -21.90
C GLY A 806 19.73 11.28 -20.50
N GLU A 807 18.44 11.12 -20.18
CA GLU A 807 17.90 11.37 -18.84
C GLU A 807 18.53 10.39 -17.81
N MET A 808 18.59 9.11 -18.13
CA MET A 808 19.21 8.10 -17.28
C MET A 808 20.69 8.37 -17.01
N TYR A 809 21.45 8.78 -18.04
CA TYR A 809 22.84 9.18 -17.88
C TYR A 809 22.98 10.35 -16.90
N GLY A 810 22.08 11.35 -17.00
CA GLY A 810 22.04 12.49 -16.11
C GLY A 810 21.71 12.12 -14.66
N TYR A 811 20.77 11.18 -14.47
CA TYR A 811 20.39 10.71 -13.14
C TYR A 811 21.48 9.87 -12.47
N LEU A 812 22.09 8.94 -13.19
CA LEU A 812 23.18 8.10 -12.68
C LEU A 812 24.42 8.91 -12.24
N GLY A 813 24.64 10.08 -12.85
CA GLY A 813 25.74 10.99 -12.52
C GLY A 813 25.49 11.85 -11.27
N LYS A 814 24.36 11.68 -10.55
CA LYS A 814 24.00 12.49 -9.38
C LYS A 814 23.57 11.59 -8.22
N ASP A 815 23.99 11.96 -7.01
CA ASP A 815 23.45 11.32 -5.81
C ASP A 815 22.02 11.81 -5.56
N ALA A 816 21.07 10.88 -5.54
CA ALA A 816 19.69 11.12 -5.16
C ALA A 816 19.30 10.38 -3.87
N GLU A 817 20.12 9.46 -3.39
CA GLU A 817 19.84 8.56 -2.29
C GLU A 817 20.06 9.21 -0.92
N LEU A 818 21.20 9.87 -0.71
CA LEU A 818 21.46 10.61 0.54
C LEU A 818 20.45 11.75 0.77
N PRO A 819 20.13 12.59 -0.24
CA PRO A 819 19.06 13.58 -0.10
C PRO A 819 17.69 12.96 0.23
N ALA A 820 17.37 11.79 -0.33
CA ALA A 820 16.11 11.07 -0.05
C ALA A 820 16.08 10.53 1.38
N ILE A 821 17.19 9.97 1.90
CA ILE A 821 17.31 9.55 3.30
C ILE A 821 17.06 10.75 4.24
N VAL A 822 17.70 11.89 3.97
CA VAL A 822 17.47 13.11 4.77
C VAL A 822 16.02 13.56 4.70
N THR A 823 15.43 13.54 3.51
CA THR A 823 14.02 13.89 3.28
C THR A 823 13.09 12.97 4.09
N ALA A 824 13.36 11.67 4.10
CA ALA A 824 12.61 10.70 4.91
C ALA A 824 12.75 10.98 6.42
N LEU A 825 13.97 11.22 6.92
CA LEU A 825 14.24 11.54 8.30
C LEU A 825 13.73 12.94 8.72
N ASP A 826 13.39 13.80 7.77
CA ASP A 826 12.65 15.05 8.01
C ASP A 826 11.12 14.83 8.03
N ALA A 827 10.66 13.58 7.95
CA ALA A 827 9.25 13.22 7.80
C ALA A 827 8.57 14.01 6.67
N ARG A 828 9.16 13.97 5.48
CA ARG A 828 8.67 14.60 4.26
C ARG A 828 8.21 13.53 3.27
N TYR A 829 7.53 13.97 2.22
CA TYR A 829 7.01 13.06 1.20
C TYR A 829 8.12 12.50 0.30
N ILE A 830 8.15 11.18 0.14
CA ILE A 830 9.02 10.47 -0.81
C ILE A 830 8.19 9.99 -1.99
N ARG A 831 8.53 10.45 -3.19
CA ARG A 831 7.80 10.08 -4.41
C ARG A 831 7.87 8.59 -4.67
N PRO A 832 6.75 7.95 -5.01
CA PRO A 832 6.73 6.51 -5.31
C PRO A 832 7.26 6.21 -6.71
N VAL A 833 7.61 4.94 -6.92
CA VAL A 833 7.90 4.36 -8.22
C VAL A 833 7.70 2.85 -8.16
N ALA A 834 7.36 2.22 -9.30
CA ALA A 834 7.37 0.77 -9.39
C ALA A 834 8.81 0.25 -9.20
N GLY A 835 8.99 -0.74 -8.31
CA GLY A 835 10.28 -1.37 -8.12
C GLY A 835 10.72 -2.19 -9.34
N GLY A 836 12.01 -2.40 -9.48
CA GLY A 836 12.62 -3.14 -10.58
C GLY A 836 14.08 -2.78 -10.77
N ASP A 837 14.75 -3.47 -11.70
CA ASP A 837 16.08 -3.09 -12.17
C ASP A 837 15.99 -2.07 -13.32
N ILE A 838 17.12 -1.44 -13.62
CA ILE A 838 17.24 -0.38 -14.64
C ILE A 838 16.85 -0.86 -16.06
N ILE A 839 16.94 -2.15 -16.35
CA ILE A 839 16.61 -2.73 -17.65
C ILE A 839 15.10 -2.91 -17.79
N ARG A 840 14.47 -3.53 -16.77
CA ARG A 840 13.04 -3.84 -16.78
C ARG A 840 12.19 -2.61 -16.52
N ASN A 841 12.67 -1.72 -15.65
CA ASN A 841 11.97 -0.49 -15.27
C ASN A 841 12.93 0.71 -15.23
N PRO A 842 13.25 1.34 -16.37
CA PRO A 842 14.09 2.54 -16.42
C PRO A 842 13.54 3.71 -15.56
N GLU A 843 12.23 3.72 -15.28
CA GLU A 843 11.57 4.75 -14.44
C GLU A 843 12.02 4.71 -12.97
N ILE A 844 12.75 3.66 -12.55
CA ILE A 844 13.32 3.56 -11.20
C ILE A 844 14.32 4.69 -10.92
N LEU A 845 14.90 5.27 -11.97
CA LEU A 845 15.80 6.41 -11.85
C LEU A 845 15.04 7.74 -11.80
N PRO A 846 15.54 8.72 -11.00
CA PRO A 846 16.59 8.55 -10.01
C PRO A 846 16.13 7.63 -8.87
N THR A 847 17.06 6.90 -8.24
CA THR A 847 16.81 6.15 -7.00
C THR A 847 16.48 7.08 -5.83
N GLY A 848 16.37 6.58 -4.62
CA GLY A 848 15.84 7.38 -3.48
C GLY A 848 14.32 7.51 -3.50
N ARG A 849 13.62 6.54 -4.08
CA ARG A 849 12.17 6.55 -4.27
C ARG A 849 11.46 5.55 -3.33
N ASN A 850 10.20 5.84 -3.04
CA ASN A 850 9.35 4.92 -2.28
C ASN A 850 8.79 3.85 -3.22
N ILE A 851 9.48 2.70 -3.33
CA ILE A 851 9.09 1.63 -4.26
C ILE A 851 7.79 0.93 -3.86
N HIS A 852 7.03 0.51 -4.86
CA HIS A 852 5.88 -0.38 -4.72
C HIS A 852 6.02 -1.58 -5.66
N GLY A 853 5.44 -2.73 -5.28
CA GLY A 853 5.58 -3.99 -6.00
C GLY A 853 4.42 -4.34 -6.93
N PHE A 854 3.28 -3.66 -6.81
CA PHE A 854 2.05 -4.03 -7.48
C PHE A 854 1.30 -2.80 -7.99
N ASP A 855 1.03 -2.79 -9.30
CA ASP A 855 0.17 -1.80 -9.94
C ASP A 855 -0.97 -2.54 -10.69
N PRO A 856 -2.19 -2.57 -10.13
CA PRO A 856 -3.31 -3.32 -10.70
C PRO A 856 -3.75 -2.80 -12.08
N PHE A 857 -3.42 -1.55 -12.43
CA PHE A 857 -3.77 -0.95 -13.71
C PHE A 857 -2.81 -1.32 -14.84
N ARG A 858 -1.63 -1.87 -14.51
CA ARG A 858 -0.61 -2.33 -15.47
C ARG A 858 -0.60 -3.86 -15.66
N ILE A 859 -1.54 -4.58 -15.05
CA ILE A 859 -1.63 -6.04 -15.12
C ILE A 859 -2.93 -6.43 -15.85
N PRO A 860 -2.86 -7.33 -16.86
CA PRO A 860 -1.63 -7.89 -17.43
C PRO A 860 -0.86 -6.87 -18.26
N SER A 861 0.49 -6.97 -18.24
CA SER A 861 1.33 -6.14 -19.12
C SER A 861 1.13 -6.52 -20.59
N VAL A 862 1.42 -5.61 -21.50
CA VAL A 862 1.37 -5.89 -22.96
C VAL A 862 2.23 -7.08 -23.35
N PHE A 863 3.39 -7.22 -22.71
CA PHE A 863 4.27 -8.38 -22.89
C PHE A 863 3.60 -9.67 -22.41
N ALA A 864 3.01 -9.66 -21.19
CA ALA A 864 2.32 -10.81 -20.64
C ALA A 864 1.12 -11.24 -21.51
N MET A 865 0.37 -10.29 -22.07
CA MET A 865 -0.71 -10.56 -23.00
C MET A 865 -0.21 -11.24 -24.28
N LYS A 866 0.81 -10.69 -24.92
CA LYS A 866 1.41 -11.27 -26.13
C LYS A 866 1.98 -12.67 -25.89
N GLU A 867 2.65 -12.88 -24.75
CA GLU A 867 3.18 -14.20 -24.40
C GLU A 867 2.03 -15.18 -24.06
N GLY A 868 1.00 -14.73 -23.37
CA GLY A 868 -0.21 -15.50 -23.10
C GLY A 868 -0.92 -15.94 -24.39
N GLU A 869 -1.10 -15.03 -25.36
CA GLU A 869 -1.63 -15.35 -26.69
C GLU A 869 -0.80 -16.42 -27.41
N LYS A 870 0.53 -16.29 -27.38
CA LYS A 870 1.45 -17.24 -27.97
C LYS A 870 1.41 -18.61 -27.30
N GLN A 871 1.32 -18.66 -25.99
CA GLN A 871 1.20 -19.92 -25.24
C GLN A 871 -0.17 -20.56 -25.46
N ALA A 872 -1.26 -19.78 -25.49
CA ALA A 872 -2.59 -20.27 -25.81
C ALA A 872 -2.65 -20.86 -27.24
N ALA A 873 -2.07 -20.17 -28.22
CA ALA A 873 -1.99 -20.65 -29.59
C ALA A 873 -1.23 -21.99 -29.70
N ARG A 874 -0.08 -22.13 -29.00
CA ARG A 874 0.69 -23.38 -28.91
C ARG A 874 -0.12 -24.52 -28.28
N LEU A 875 -0.86 -24.22 -27.20
CA LEU A 875 -1.68 -25.20 -26.51
C LEU A 875 -2.83 -25.68 -27.40
N LEU A 876 -3.51 -24.76 -28.09
CA LEU A 876 -4.58 -25.06 -29.04
C LEU A 876 -4.04 -25.89 -30.23
N GLN A 877 -2.90 -25.51 -30.78
CA GLN A 877 -2.25 -26.23 -31.87
C GLN A 877 -1.93 -27.69 -31.46
N ARG A 878 -1.34 -27.87 -30.29
CA ARG A 878 -1.02 -29.21 -29.76
C ARG A 878 -2.30 -30.04 -29.54
N HIS A 879 -3.36 -29.44 -29.00
CA HIS A 879 -4.66 -30.09 -28.82
C HIS A 879 -5.24 -30.58 -30.12
N MET A 880 -5.13 -29.78 -31.19
CA MET A 880 -5.57 -30.16 -32.54
C MET A 880 -4.67 -31.25 -33.16
N GLU A 881 -3.36 -31.18 -32.97
CA GLU A 881 -2.40 -32.20 -33.46
C GLU A 881 -2.65 -33.55 -32.77
N GLU A 882 -3.12 -33.56 -31.54
CA GLU A 882 -3.53 -34.77 -30.82
C GLU A 882 -4.91 -35.31 -31.27
N GLY A 883 -5.55 -34.67 -32.26
CA GLY A 883 -6.83 -35.12 -32.86
C GLY A 883 -8.06 -34.72 -32.03
N ASN A 884 -7.93 -33.81 -31.08
CA ASN A 884 -9.04 -33.33 -30.30
C ASN A 884 -9.77 -32.19 -30.99
N ALA A 885 -11.08 -32.14 -30.88
CA ALA A 885 -11.90 -31.02 -31.40
C ALA A 885 -11.76 -29.81 -30.43
N LEU A 886 -11.75 -28.60 -31.00
CA LEU A 886 -11.89 -27.39 -30.18
C LEU A 886 -13.28 -27.36 -29.55
N PRO A 887 -13.41 -26.95 -28.25
CA PRO A 887 -14.69 -26.86 -27.56
C PRO A 887 -15.64 -25.86 -28.18
#